data_b5ff6f76362a378a0aaf1f63c9b0b708
#
_entry.id   b5ff6f76362a378a0aaf1f63c9b0b708
#
_cell.length_a   1.000
_cell.length_b   1.000
_cell.length_c   1.000
_cell.angle_alpha   90.00
_cell.angle_beta   90.00
_cell.angle_gamma   90.00
#
_symmetry.space_group_name_H-M   'P 1'
#
loop_
_entity.id
_entity.type
_entity.pdbx_description
1 polymer ?
#
loop_
_entity_poly.entity_id
_entity_poly.type
_entity_poly.pdbx_seq_one_letter_code
_entity_poly.pdbx_strand_id
1 'polypeptide(L)'
;MSFFSIAQRHRFSLFILSIWVIAAFIFHQDAAFSGDKADFSPRLHNFDSEKSHKTLVAKETPNLAITANVRKTVLDNGLTVLTKEVHNAPVVTVQVWYKFGSGQEASGVNGIAHQLEHLMFKGTSNRPIQFGRLFSALGSDSNAFTSYDQTAYYNTAERDKLTALLTLEADRMKNSLIDPQQLASEKRVVISELQGYENSPAYRLNRAVMMSVFPDHPYRLPIGGTKADVEKFTVAQVREYYQKFYSPDNAVLIIAGDFDTSQTLKKVETVFGKIPKRQYSPHKLIIPSPAATPTPVIKLQEPGGNPLLQIIYPLPRINQPDIPALEVMDYILTAGKNSYLYQELVESGLAHDVSANVASLRAGGWYEILVTSVGTQNLTKLDAAVIKALDKLVKISVTKEQVERAKTQLTASVILNNRDITNQAMQLGNDQITTDNYQYTENHLVNIRKVQVSDVINVINKYLQPEARKVGFFEPTKQVATIQSSSYSTPTQENFGTDIAVVPAEVQQYLPPLDILTKAEKRQIPQQLQFANGLRILLLPDKTTPTVTLSGNIKAGTEFESDNQGGLASLVAVNLMNGTKNQDMRTIAKGLEAKGANLNFEAYREGVQIKGSSLAVDLPILLGTLTDVIRNSTFPEKEFVIARQQALTSLDSDLDDADKVANRTFVQSIYPKKHPLHTFPTAESISKIQRRDVIAFKAQHYRPDTTVLAIVGDFDVNKVRSLIQAKLGDWQVQGKPPTVKYPNVGMPKNMINVNPVVPGKPQAITYMGYTGINRQDKRFYAAMILNQILGGDTLSSRLGAEVRDRQGLTYGIYSNFITGKNVGTFLIEMQTSPEDAPKAISSTRNLLKQVHQQGVTPIEVETAKRNLISSYNISLANPEQLSQKMVMNEVYGLNQEELRSYISKIEQVSLNQVNQAARELLHPDKIVVVTAGPPILAHKKIK
;
A
#
# COMPACT_ATOMS: atom_id res chain seq x y z
N MET A 1 9.89 1.64 12.81
CA MET A 1 9.93 0.69 11.66
C MET A 1 8.83 -0.34 11.67
N SER A 2 7.78 -0.27 12.44
CA SER A 2 7.00 -1.47 12.64
C SER A 2 5.53 -1.42 12.28
N PHE A 3 4.86 -0.32 12.28
CA PHE A 3 3.44 -0.29 11.86
C PHE A 3 3.25 -0.19 10.34
N PHE A 4 4.25 0.30 9.61
CA PHE A 4 4.17 0.47 8.16
C PHE A 4 4.51 -0.78 7.35
N SER A 5 5.27 -1.73 7.88
CA SER A 5 5.69 -2.91 7.11
C SER A 5 4.56 -3.93 6.94
N ILE A 6 3.69 -4.12 7.92
CA ILE A 6 2.62 -5.12 7.86
C ILE A 6 1.43 -4.60 7.04
N ALA A 7 0.98 -3.38 7.29
CA ALA A 7 -0.07 -2.75 6.48
C ALA A 7 0.35 -2.46 5.03
N GLN A 8 1.65 -2.18 4.78
CA GLN A 8 2.17 -2.04 3.41
C GLN A 8 2.39 -3.39 2.73
N ARG A 9 2.80 -4.46 3.44
CA ARG A 9 2.98 -5.78 2.81
C ARG A 9 1.65 -6.47 2.48
N HIS A 10 0.62 -6.34 3.29
CA HIS A 10 -0.74 -6.78 2.93
C HIS A 10 -1.40 -5.87 1.90
N ARG A 11 -1.12 -4.56 1.95
CA ARG A 11 -1.52 -3.63 0.89
C ARG A 11 -0.68 -3.81 -0.39
N PHE A 12 0.53 -4.35 -0.33
CA PHE A 12 1.35 -4.61 -1.52
C PHE A 12 0.87 -5.83 -2.30
N SER A 13 0.35 -6.88 -1.70
CA SER A 13 -0.35 -7.96 -2.43
C SER A 13 -1.68 -7.50 -3.02
N LEU A 14 -2.43 -6.65 -2.31
CA LEU A 14 -3.61 -5.94 -2.83
C LEU A 14 -3.22 -4.74 -3.74
N PHE A 15 -2.01 -4.17 -3.55
CA PHE A 15 -1.51 -2.99 -4.27
C PHE A 15 -1.23 -3.26 -5.74
N ILE A 16 -0.95 -4.48 -6.12
CA ILE A 16 -0.62 -4.84 -7.50
C ILE A 16 -1.87 -5.12 -8.33
N LEU A 17 -2.97 -5.56 -7.75
CA LEU A 17 -4.29 -5.48 -8.39
C LEU A 17 -4.76 -4.03 -8.55
N SER A 18 -4.14 -3.10 -7.85
CA SER A 18 -4.58 -1.72 -7.66
C SER A 18 -3.51 -0.67 -7.95
N ILE A 19 -2.45 -0.94 -8.72
CA ILE A 19 -1.57 0.16 -9.19
C ILE A 19 -2.39 1.23 -9.93
N TRP A 20 -3.60 0.90 -10.37
CA TRP A 20 -4.61 1.82 -10.90
C TRP A 20 -5.77 2.14 -9.94
N VAL A 21 -5.99 1.38 -8.89
CA VAL A 21 -7.10 1.60 -7.92
C VAL A 21 -6.65 2.42 -6.69
N ILE A 22 -5.36 2.44 -6.33
CA ILE A 22 -4.89 3.03 -5.06
C ILE A 22 -4.45 4.49 -5.16
N ALA A 23 -4.30 5.07 -6.36
CA ALA A 23 -4.22 6.53 -6.44
C ALA A 23 -5.48 7.25 -5.88
N ALA A 24 -6.60 6.53 -5.74
CA ALA A 24 -7.85 7.04 -5.18
C ALA A 24 -8.07 6.79 -3.69
N PHE A 25 -7.39 5.81 -3.08
CA PHE A 25 -7.68 5.40 -1.68
C PHE A 25 -6.96 6.20 -0.58
N ILE A 26 -6.06 7.14 -0.91
CA ILE A 26 -5.32 7.94 0.08
C ILE A 26 -6.05 9.23 0.49
N PHE A 27 -7.15 9.57 -0.15
CA PHE A 27 -7.76 10.89 0.01
C PHE A 27 -9.28 10.84 0.18
N HIS A 28 -9.84 10.31 1.21
CA HIS A 28 -11.21 10.71 1.57
C HIS A 28 -11.62 10.26 2.95
N GLN A 29 -11.73 11.21 3.84
CA GLN A 29 -12.70 11.30 4.91
C GLN A 29 -13.03 12.81 5.05
N ASP A 30 -14.20 13.33 4.84
CA ASP A 30 -15.37 13.40 5.68
C ASP A 30 -16.42 14.42 5.25
N ALA A 31 -17.66 14.18 5.59
CA ALA A 31 -18.84 14.94 5.27
C ALA A 31 -19.86 15.16 6.39
N ALA A 32 -20.77 15.91 6.32
CA ALA A 32 -22.14 16.36 6.20
C ALA A 32 -22.94 16.70 7.49
N PHE A 33 -23.76 17.68 7.53
CA PHE A 33 -25.22 17.72 7.54
C PHE A 33 -25.81 19.12 7.48
N SER A 34 -27.03 19.20 6.90
CA SER A 34 -27.83 20.37 6.59
C SER A 34 -28.69 20.89 7.73
N GLY A 35 -29.07 22.17 7.65
CA GLY A 35 -30.19 22.69 8.41
C GLY A 35 -30.33 24.21 8.33
N ASP A 36 -31.33 24.63 7.60
CA ASP A 36 -32.16 25.85 7.65
C ASP A 36 -31.57 27.26 7.47
N LYS A 37 -32.27 27.94 6.59
CA LYS A 37 -32.08 29.29 6.10
C LYS A 37 -32.34 30.35 7.17
N ALA A 38 -31.45 31.31 7.27
CA ALA A 38 -31.76 32.66 7.69
C ALA A 38 -31.04 33.64 6.78
N ASP A 39 -31.83 34.46 6.18
CA ASP A 39 -31.51 35.57 5.27
C ASP A 39 -30.74 36.68 6.00
N PHE A 40 -29.56 37.01 5.55
CA PHE A 40 -28.95 38.30 5.84
C PHE A 40 -28.08 38.77 4.69
N SER A 41 -28.55 39.82 4.02
CA SER A 41 -27.81 40.57 3.02
C SER A 41 -26.58 41.29 3.58
N PRO A 42 -25.43 41.24 2.93
CA PRO A 42 -24.30 42.09 3.31
C PRO A 42 -24.30 43.40 2.51
N ARG A 43 -24.15 44.49 3.24
CA ARG A 43 -23.83 45.80 2.67
C ARG A 43 -22.42 45.80 2.10
N LEU A 44 -22.31 46.15 0.84
CA LEU A 44 -21.09 46.46 0.12
C LEU A 44 -20.41 47.72 0.71
N HIS A 45 -19.14 47.57 1.11
CA HIS A 45 -18.23 48.72 1.16
C HIS A 45 -17.16 48.54 0.10
N ASN A 46 -17.21 49.39 -0.88
CA ASN A 46 -16.19 49.58 -1.90
C ASN A 46 -14.87 50.06 -1.27
N PHE A 47 -13.78 49.36 -1.62
CA PHE A 47 -12.45 49.94 -1.60
C PHE A 47 -11.82 49.80 -2.99
N ASP A 48 -11.72 50.94 -3.69
CA ASP A 48 -10.93 51.06 -4.90
C ASP A 48 -9.44 50.88 -4.61
N SER A 49 -8.78 50.06 -5.35
CA SER A 49 -7.37 50.18 -5.65
C SER A 49 -7.03 49.58 -7.01
N GLU A 50 -7.20 50.38 -8.05
CA GLU A 50 -6.41 50.20 -9.27
C GLU A 50 -4.93 50.40 -8.95
N LYS A 51 -4.12 49.42 -9.33
CA LYS A 51 -2.90 49.49 -10.12
C LYS A 51 -2.07 48.23 -10.05
N SER A 52 -1.68 47.83 -11.24
CA SER A 52 -0.60 46.83 -11.51
C SER A 52 -1.00 45.39 -11.82
N HIS A 53 -1.73 45.24 -12.94
CA HIS A 53 -1.64 44.02 -13.72
C HIS A 53 -0.33 44.03 -14.53
N LYS A 54 0.79 43.65 -13.91
CA LYS A 54 1.90 43.05 -14.67
C LYS A 54 1.54 41.61 -14.95
N THR A 55 1.32 41.33 -16.20
CA THR A 55 1.23 39.99 -16.77
C THR A 55 2.40 39.13 -16.26
N LEU A 56 2.14 38.30 -15.28
CA LEU A 56 3.03 37.19 -14.91
C LEU A 56 2.96 36.22 -16.09
N VAL A 57 3.92 36.32 -17.00
CA VAL A 57 4.25 35.26 -17.94
C VAL A 57 4.34 33.99 -17.12
N ALA A 58 3.48 33.03 -17.43
CA ALA A 58 3.53 31.71 -16.86
C ALA A 58 4.96 31.17 -17.01
N LYS A 59 5.71 31.10 -15.93
CA LYS A 59 6.97 30.34 -15.91
C LYS A 59 6.59 28.93 -16.33
N GLU A 60 7.16 28.48 -17.44
CA GLU A 60 7.04 27.13 -17.94
C GLU A 60 7.24 26.18 -16.76
N THR A 61 6.23 25.36 -16.50
CA THR A 61 6.38 24.19 -15.63
C THR A 61 7.59 23.40 -16.10
N PRO A 62 8.49 22.94 -15.21
CA PRO A 62 9.69 22.22 -15.61
C PRO A 62 9.33 21.15 -16.62
N ASN A 63 10.06 21.11 -17.73
CA ASN A 63 9.91 20.05 -18.73
C ASN A 63 10.41 18.77 -18.06
N LEU A 64 9.52 18.05 -17.39
CA LEU A 64 9.83 16.80 -16.71
C LEU A 64 9.88 15.70 -17.75
N ALA A 65 11.05 15.52 -18.29
CA ALA A 65 11.35 14.37 -19.10
C ALA A 65 11.44 13.13 -18.18
N ILE A 66 10.30 12.53 -17.87
CA ILE A 66 10.22 11.26 -17.09
C ILE A 66 11.13 10.20 -17.73
N THR A 67 11.21 10.25 -19.05
CA THR A 67 12.04 9.35 -19.87
C THR A 67 13.44 9.91 -20.16
N ALA A 68 13.85 11.02 -19.52
CA ALA A 68 15.23 11.52 -19.66
C ALA A 68 16.24 10.43 -19.28
N ASN A 69 17.29 10.32 -20.08
CA ASN A 69 18.36 9.32 -19.92
C ASN A 69 17.90 7.86 -20.06
N VAL A 70 16.68 7.59 -20.59
CA VAL A 70 16.27 6.24 -20.94
C VAL A 70 16.86 5.86 -22.28
N ARG A 71 17.59 4.73 -22.32
CA ARG A 71 18.08 4.10 -23.55
C ARG A 71 17.30 2.82 -23.82
N LYS A 72 16.72 2.71 -25.02
CA LYS A 72 16.12 1.48 -25.53
C LYS A 72 17.09 0.74 -26.41
N THR A 73 17.32 -0.53 -26.13
CA THR A 73 18.14 -1.46 -26.93
C THR A 73 17.33 -2.71 -27.18
N VAL A 74 17.41 -3.30 -28.37
CA VAL A 74 16.78 -4.59 -28.67
C VAL A 74 17.89 -5.56 -29.02
N LEU A 75 17.95 -6.70 -28.31
CA LEU A 75 18.92 -7.75 -28.57
C LEU A 75 18.51 -8.59 -29.81
N ASP A 76 19.44 -9.35 -30.37
CA ASP A 76 19.21 -10.20 -31.56
C ASP A 76 18.14 -11.27 -31.33
N ASN A 77 17.95 -11.70 -30.08
CA ASN A 77 16.89 -12.62 -29.67
C ASN A 77 15.52 -11.95 -29.42
N GLY A 78 15.41 -10.64 -29.67
CA GLY A 78 14.16 -9.89 -29.58
C GLY A 78 13.89 -9.25 -28.20
N LEU A 79 14.73 -9.49 -27.18
CA LEU A 79 14.56 -8.88 -25.87
C LEU A 79 14.68 -7.35 -25.96
N THR A 80 13.65 -6.64 -25.57
CA THR A 80 13.70 -5.18 -25.40
C THR A 80 14.30 -4.85 -24.04
N VAL A 81 15.36 -4.03 -24.03
CA VAL A 81 16.05 -3.58 -22.81
C VAL A 81 15.90 -2.07 -22.68
N LEU A 82 15.38 -1.62 -21.56
CA LEU A 82 15.31 -0.20 -21.17
C LEU A 82 16.29 0.04 -20.02
N THR A 83 17.23 0.98 -20.17
CA THR A 83 18.16 1.37 -19.13
C THR A 83 17.95 2.83 -18.75
N LYS A 84 17.98 3.14 -17.44
CA LYS A 84 17.90 4.51 -16.90
C LYS A 84 18.90 4.70 -15.77
N GLU A 85 19.96 5.44 -16.01
CA GLU A 85 20.97 5.76 -15.00
C GLU A 85 20.46 6.83 -14.01
N VAL A 86 20.57 6.53 -12.71
CA VAL A 86 20.19 7.44 -11.61
C VAL A 86 21.19 7.22 -10.47
N HIS A 87 22.08 8.19 -10.21
CA HIS A 87 23.22 8.05 -9.30
C HIS A 87 23.02 8.69 -7.92
N ASN A 88 21.77 8.94 -7.49
CA ASN A 88 21.46 9.58 -6.19
C ASN A 88 21.61 8.65 -4.97
N ALA A 89 21.55 7.35 -5.19
CA ALA A 89 21.75 6.33 -4.15
C ALA A 89 22.38 5.08 -4.76
N PRO A 90 23.18 4.31 -3.99
CA PRO A 90 23.86 3.12 -4.49
C PRO A 90 22.92 1.91 -4.62
N VAL A 91 21.79 2.07 -5.30
CA VAL A 91 20.77 1.05 -5.48
C VAL A 91 20.40 0.89 -6.96
N VAL A 92 19.98 -0.29 -7.33
CA VAL A 92 19.52 -0.65 -8.67
C VAL A 92 18.20 -1.43 -8.57
N THR A 93 17.34 -1.28 -9.57
CA THR A 93 16.20 -2.16 -9.79
C THR A 93 16.34 -2.88 -11.12
N VAL A 94 16.05 -4.17 -11.13
CA VAL A 94 16.00 -5.04 -12.32
C VAL A 94 14.62 -5.62 -12.41
N GLN A 95 13.90 -5.35 -13.49
CA GLN A 95 12.55 -5.80 -13.71
C GLN A 95 12.41 -6.53 -15.04
N VAL A 96 11.74 -7.68 -15.04
CA VAL A 96 11.40 -8.43 -16.24
C VAL A 96 9.89 -8.48 -16.39
N TRP A 97 9.39 -7.97 -17.50
CA TRP A 97 7.98 -7.86 -17.83
C TRP A 97 7.66 -8.71 -19.03
N TYR A 98 6.68 -9.61 -18.93
CA TYR A 98 6.19 -10.44 -20.00
C TYR A 98 4.87 -9.88 -20.54
N LYS A 99 4.73 -9.81 -21.87
CA LYS A 99 3.51 -9.33 -22.56
C LYS A 99 2.41 -10.39 -22.52
N PHE A 100 2.13 -10.91 -21.35
CA PHE A 100 1.15 -11.95 -21.10
C PHE A 100 0.59 -11.85 -19.68
N GLY A 101 -0.75 -11.86 -19.56
CA GLY A 101 -1.49 -11.85 -18.30
C GLY A 101 -2.81 -12.60 -18.44
N SER A 102 -3.74 -12.43 -17.50
CA SER A 102 -5.00 -13.18 -17.48
C SER A 102 -5.94 -12.85 -18.65
N GLY A 103 -5.79 -11.68 -19.26
CA GLY A 103 -6.59 -11.26 -20.42
C GLY A 103 -6.30 -12.05 -21.71
N GLN A 104 -5.22 -12.81 -21.77
CA GLN A 104 -4.86 -13.65 -22.91
C GLN A 104 -5.00 -15.17 -22.61
N GLU A 105 -5.57 -15.54 -21.47
CA GLU A 105 -5.79 -16.93 -21.11
C GLU A 105 -6.87 -17.58 -22.00
N ALA A 106 -6.65 -18.86 -22.29
CA ALA A 106 -7.65 -19.65 -23.00
C ALA A 106 -8.84 -19.97 -22.09
N SER A 107 -10.01 -20.18 -22.70
CA SER A 107 -11.20 -20.59 -21.93
C SER A 107 -10.94 -21.90 -21.18
N GLY A 108 -11.32 -21.93 -19.90
CA GLY A 108 -11.18 -23.09 -19.01
C GLY A 108 -9.86 -23.20 -18.27
N VAL A 109 -8.94 -22.23 -18.42
CA VAL A 109 -7.67 -22.15 -17.68
C VAL A 109 -7.47 -20.79 -17.03
N ASN A 110 -8.55 -20.14 -16.61
CA ASN A 110 -8.48 -18.84 -15.96
C ASN A 110 -7.65 -18.90 -14.67
N GLY A 111 -6.70 -17.94 -14.52
CA GLY A 111 -5.76 -17.85 -13.41
C GLY A 111 -4.44 -18.61 -13.62
N ILE A 112 -4.22 -19.24 -14.79
CA ILE A 112 -2.98 -19.98 -15.04
C ILE A 112 -1.75 -19.07 -15.13
N ALA A 113 -1.91 -17.82 -15.57
CA ALA A 113 -0.82 -16.83 -15.58
C ALA A 113 -0.34 -16.52 -14.16
N HIS A 114 -1.27 -16.34 -13.22
CA HIS A 114 -0.97 -16.10 -11.81
C HIS A 114 -0.39 -17.36 -11.13
N GLN A 115 -0.92 -18.55 -11.43
CA GLN A 115 -0.34 -19.81 -10.94
C GLN A 115 1.10 -20.00 -11.43
N LEU A 116 1.40 -19.63 -12.68
CA LEU A 116 2.76 -19.68 -13.21
C LEU A 116 3.68 -18.66 -12.54
N GLU A 117 3.18 -17.46 -12.24
CA GLU A 117 3.93 -16.45 -11.47
C GLU A 117 4.47 -17.05 -10.17
N HIS A 118 3.63 -17.73 -9.37
CA HIS A 118 4.03 -18.43 -8.14
C HIS A 118 5.10 -19.49 -8.39
N LEU A 119 4.93 -20.29 -9.43
CA LEU A 119 5.88 -21.37 -9.74
C LEU A 119 7.24 -20.84 -10.21
N MET A 120 7.31 -19.63 -10.76
CA MET A 120 8.57 -19.00 -11.13
C MET A 120 9.49 -18.71 -9.93
N PHE A 121 8.99 -18.78 -8.72
CA PHE A 121 9.80 -18.66 -7.49
C PHE A 121 10.32 -20.00 -6.97
N LYS A 122 9.92 -21.15 -7.53
CA LYS A 122 10.23 -22.46 -6.98
C LYS A 122 11.59 -23.04 -7.39
N GLY A 123 12.27 -22.43 -8.33
CA GLY A 123 13.61 -22.81 -8.74
C GLY A 123 13.75 -23.11 -10.23
N THR A 124 14.98 -23.34 -10.63
CA THR A 124 15.38 -23.67 -12.01
C THR A 124 16.17 -24.99 -12.04
N SER A 125 16.38 -25.54 -13.24
CA SER A 125 17.24 -26.71 -13.41
C SER A 125 18.69 -26.46 -12.94
N ASN A 126 19.16 -25.20 -13.03
CA ASN A 126 20.50 -24.82 -12.56
C ASN A 126 20.53 -24.50 -11.06
N ARG A 127 19.39 -24.05 -10.53
CA ARG A 127 19.22 -23.65 -9.11
C ARG A 127 17.92 -24.24 -8.58
N PRO A 128 17.94 -25.54 -8.20
CA PRO A 128 16.74 -26.22 -7.71
C PRO A 128 16.40 -25.82 -6.26
N ILE A 129 16.37 -24.52 -6.01
CA ILE A 129 16.08 -23.89 -4.71
C ILE A 129 15.14 -22.72 -4.92
N GLN A 130 14.32 -22.44 -3.95
CA GLN A 130 13.37 -21.33 -4.00
C GLN A 130 14.07 -19.97 -4.22
N PHE A 131 13.70 -19.27 -5.29
CA PHE A 131 14.32 -18.00 -5.70
C PHE A 131 14.14 -16.87 -4.70
N GLY A 132 13.03 -16.86 -3.94
CA GLY A 132 12.86 -15.92 -2.84
C GLY A 132 13.99 -15.97 -1.81
N ARG A 133 14.59 -17.17 -1.57
CA ARG A 133 15.74 -17.32 -0.70
C ARG A 133 17.04 -16.78 -1.31
N LEU A 134 17.20 -16.91 -2.63
CA LEU A 134 18.35 -16.34 -3.33
C LEU A 134 18.29 -14.81 -3.34
N PHE A 135 17.13 -14.24 -3.66
CA PHE A 135 16.93 -12.79 -3.62
C PHE A 135 17.09 -12.24 -2.20
N SER A 136 16.53 -12.91 -1.20
CA SER A 136 16.73 -12.55 0.19
C SER A 136 18.20 -12.61 0.61
N ALA A 137 18.94 -13.65 0.19
CA ALA A 137 20.38 -13.77 0.47
C ALA A 137 21.23 -12.68 -0.21
N LEU A 138 20.75 -12.09 -1.29
CA LEU A 138 21.31 -10.89 -1.91
C LEU A 138 20.88 -9.60 -1.20
N GLY A 139 19.89 -9.65 -0.31
CA GLY A 139 19.28 -8.47 0.30
C GLY A 139 18.39 -7.70 -0.68
N SER A 140 17.85 -8.36 -1.67
CA SER A 140 16.94 -7.75 -2.65
C SER A 140 15.51 -7.65 -2.10
N ASP A 141 14.87 -6.50 -2.30
CA ASP A 141 13.42 -6.35 -2.21
C ASP A 141 12.83 -6.84 -3.53
N SER A 142 12.21 -8.02 -3.49
CA SER A 142 11.79 -8.76 -4.67
C SER A 142 10.34 -9.19 -4.58
N ASN A 143 9.60 -9.00 -5.68
CA ASN A 143 8.22 -9.44 -5.79
C ASN A 143 7.84 -9.63 -7.26
N ALA A 144 6.59 -10.06 -7.50
CA ALA A 144 6.01 -10.18 -8.83
C ALA A 144 4.52 -9.81 -8.78
N PHE A 145 3.92 -9.65 -9.94
CA PHE A 145 2.48 -9.52 -10.09
C PHE A 145 2.00 -9.94 -11.46
N THR A 146 0.78 -10.43 -11.51
CA THR A 146 0.01 -10.69 -12.71
C THR A 146 -1.14 -9.69 -12.82
N SER A 147 -1.32 -9.13 -14.03
CA SER A 147 -2.44 -8.27 -14.40
C SER A 147 -3.18 -8.91 -15.59
N TYR A 148 -4.16 -8.20 -16.14
CA TYR A 148 -4.83 -8.63 -17.36
C TYR A 148 -3.89 -8.70 -18.57
N ASP A 149 -2.97 -7.74 -18.71
CA ASP A 149 -2.15 -7.57 -19.90
C ASP A 149 -0.69 -8.05 -19.75
N GLN A 150 -0.23 -8.23 -18.52
CA GLN A 150 1.18 -8.54 -18.23
C GLN A 150 1.39 -9.33 -16.94
N THR A 151 2.54 -9.99 -16.88
CA THR A 151 3.14 -10.50 -15.64
C THR A 151 4.53 -9.89 -15.48
N ALA A 152 4.84 -9.33 -14.32
CA ALA A 152 6.10 -8.65 -14.06
C ALA A 152 6.79 -9.17 -12.80
N TYR A 153 8.11 -9.26 -12.87
CA TYR A 153 9.00 -9.62 -11.76
C TYR A 153 9.96 -8.47 -11.53
N TYR A 154 10.13 -8.05 -10.28
CA TYR A 154 10.99 -6.92 -9.97
C TYR A 154 11.83 -7.17 -8.73
N ASN A 155 13.07 -6.67 -8.80
CA ASN A 155 14.06 -6.83 -7.76
C ASN A 155 14.82 -5.51 -7.57
N THR A 156 14.84 -5.00 -6.35
CA THR A 156 15.58 -3.79 -6.01
C THR A 156 16.61 -4.13 -4.94
N ALA A 157 17.87 -3.81 -5.19
CA ALA A 157 19.00 -4.11 -4.29
C ALA A 157 20.09 -3.05 -4.38
N GLU A 158 21.12 -3.19 -3.56
CA GLU A 158 22.35 -2.41 -3.72
C GLU A 158 23.02 -2.71 -5.05
N ARG A 159 23.70 -1.70 -5.62
CA ARG A 159 24.26 -1.73 -6.99
C ARG A 159 25.24 -2.88 -7.27
N ASP A 160 25.96 -3.38 -6.24
CA ASP A 160 26.88 -4.52 -6.37
C ASP A 160 26.16 -5.87 -6.62
N LYS A 161 24.84 -5.92 -6.51
CA LYS A 161 24.03 -7.08 -6.79
C LYS A 161 23.54 -7.11 -8.25
N LEU A 162 23.80 -6.09 -9.07
CA LEU A 162 23.26 -5.97 -10.43
C LEU A 162 23.53 -7.20 -11.29
N THR A 163 24.76 -7.68 -11.35
CA THR A 163 25.12 -8.87 -12.15
C THR A 163 24.43 -10.13 -11.63
N ALA A 164 24.30 -10.26 -10.32
CA ALA A 164 23.61 -11.38 -9.69
C ALA A 164 22.10 -11.39 -10.03
N LEU A 165 21.45 -10.23 -9.93
CA LEU A 165 20.02 -10.08 -10.28
C LEU A 165 19.78 -10.40 -11.76
N LEU A 166 20.60 -9.87 -12.68
CA LEU A 166 20.50 -10.19 -14.12
C LEU A 166 20.67 -11.69 -14.39
N THR A 167 21.60 -12.34 -13.69
CA THR A 167 21.87 -13.77 -13.82
C THR A 167 20.68 -14.61 -13.35
N LEU A 168 20.09 -14.26 -12.20
CA LEU A 168 18.92 -14.96 -11.65
C LEU A 168 17.70 -14.80 -12.56
N GLU A 169 17.44 -13.59 -13.07
CA GLU A 169 16.31 -13.35 -13.99
C GLU A 169 16.47 -14.08 -15.33
N ALA A 170 17.67 -14.09 -15.89
CA ALA A 170 17.95 -14.84 -17.13
C ALA A 170 17.78 -16.36 -16.94
N ASP A 171 18.22 -16.88 -15.78
CA ASP A 171 18.04 -18.28 -15.44
C ASP A 171 16.57 -18.65 -15.25
N ARG A 172 15.80 -17.80 -14.56
CA ARG A 172 14.36 -17.97 -14.37
C ARG A 172 13.59 -17.92 -15.69
N MET A 173 13.92 -17.03 -16.59
CA MET A 173 13.30 -16.95 -17.93
C MET A 173 13.52 -18.24 -18.74
N LYS A 174 14.70 -18.86 -18.62
CA LYS A 174 15.11 -19.98 -19.48
C LYS A 174 14.81 -21.35 -18.88
N ASN A 175 15.03 -21.52 -17.57
CA ASN A 175 15.27 -22.82 -16.93
C ASN A 175 14.29 -23.13 -15.79
N SER A 176 13.19 -22.37 -15.60
CA SER A 176 12.26 -22.63 -14.49
C SER A 176 11.72 -24.04 -14.50
N LEU A 177 11.70 -24.65 -13.33
CA LEU A 177 11.14 -25.97 -13.11
C LEU A 177 9.65 -25.87 -12.85
N ILE A 178 8.86 -26.58 -13.65
CA ILE A 178 7.43 -26.75 -13.40
C ILE A 178 7.25 -28.18 -12.95
N ASP A 179 7.38 -28.39 -11.67
CA ASP A 179 7.36 -29.70 -11.02
C ASP A 179 5.95 -30.05 -10.50
N PRO A 180 5.49 -31.32 -10.58
CA PRO A 180 4.16 -31.74 -10.13
C PRO A 180 3.91 -31.49 -8.63
N GLN A 181 4.92 -31.76 -7.78
CA GLN A 181 4.78 -31.60 -6.33
C GLN A 181 4.72 -30.12 -5.96
N GLN A 182 5.57 -29.29 -6.60
CA GLN A 182 5.55 -27.84 -6.42
C GLN A 182 4.23 -27.24 -6.90
N LEU A 183 3.68 -27.68 -8.03
CA LEU A 183 2.37 -27.23 -8.49
C LEU A 183 1.27 -27.61 -7.48
N ALA A 184 1.27 -28.82 -6.95
CA ALA A 184 0.28 -29.25 -5.97
C ALA A 184 0.34 -28.41 -4.69
N SER A 185 1.55 -28.10 -4.20
CA SER A 185 1.76 -27.21 -3.05
C SER A 185 1.29 -25.77 -3.35
N GLU A 186 1.71 -25.19 -4.49
CA GLU A 186 1.37 -23.81 -4.81
C GLU A 186 -0.09 -23.58 -5.16
N LYS A 187 -0.80 -24.56 -5.69
CA LYS A 187 -2.26 -24.47 -5.81
C LYS A 187 -2.93 -24.17 -4.47
N ARG A 188 -2.48 -24.80 -3.38
CA ARG A 188 -3.04 -24.53 -2.04
C ARG A 188 -2.73 -23.12 -1.58
N VAL A 189 -1.52 -22.62 -1.85
CA VAL A 189 -1.12 -21.24 -1.53
C VAL A 189 -1.96 -20.26 -2.32
N VAL A 190 -2.12 -20.46 -3.64
CA VAL A 190 -2.96 -19.60 -4.50
C VAL A 190 -4.42 -19.64 -4.07
N ILE A 191 -4.97 -20.83 -3.75
CA ILE A 191 -6.34 -20.94 -3.23
C ILE A 191 -6.50 -20.17 -1.92
N SER A 192 -5.53 -20.26 -1.00
CA SER A 192 -5.53 -19.50 0.25
C SER A 192 -5.51 -17.99 -0.01
N GLU A 193 -4.72 -17.53 -0.98
CA GLU A 193 -4.69 -16.13 -1.39
C GLU A 193 -6.06 -15.66 -1.94
N LEU A 194 -6.64 -16.41 -2.87
CA LEU A 194 -7.94 -16.10 -3.46
C LEU A 194 -9.05 -16.05 -2.41
N GLN A 195 -9.01 -16.94 -1.42
CA GLN A 195 -9.93 -16.90 -0.27
C GLN A 195 -9.72 -15.65 0.57
N GLY A 196 -8.47 -15.14 0.67
CA GLY A 196 -8.16 -13.85 1.29
C GLY A 196 -8.87 -12.69 0.63
N TYR A 197 -8.91 -12.65 -0.69
CA TYR A 197 -9.66 -11.62 -1.44
C TYR A 197 -11.17 -11.71 -1.18
N GLU A 198 -11.72 -12.90 -1.06
CA GLU A 198 -13.15 -13.11 -0.75
C GLU A 198 -13.55 -12.62 0.66
N ASN A 199 -12.60 -12.31 1.56
CA ASN A 199 -12.90 -11.64 2.82
C ASN A 199 -13.48 -10.23 2.60
N SER A 200 -13.19 -9.57 1.46
CA SER A 200 -13.63 -8.22 1.13
C SER A 200 -15.02 -8.22 0.46
N PRO A 201 -16.04 -7.56 1.04
CA PRO A 201 -17.33 -7.35 0.38
C PRO A 201 -17.22 -6.62 -0.96
N ALA A 202 -16.31 -5.63 -1.05
CA ALA A 202 -16.07 -4.88 -2.29
C ALA A 202 -15.51 -5.78 -3.41
N TYR A 203 -14.60 -6.71 -3.08
CA TYR A 203 -14.09 -7.67 -4.05
C TYR A 203 -15.18 -8.61 -4.57
N ARG A 204 -16.04 -9.15 -3.67
CA ARG A 204 -17.15 -10.03 -4.08
C ARG A 204 -18.14 -9.30 -4.98
N LEU A 205 -18.47 -8.05 -4.63
CA LEU A 205 -19.34 -7.21 -5.45
C LEU A 205 -18.72 -6.94 -6.82
N ASN A 206 -17.46 -6.53 -6.86
CA ASN A 206 -16.74 -6.26 -8.11
C ASN A 206 -16.73 -7.49 -9.02
N ARG A 207 -16.40 -8.66 -8.49
CA ARG A 207 -16.41 -9.91 -9.25
C ARG A 207 -17.79 -10.19 -9.88
N ALA A 208 -18.87 -9.98 -9.13
CA ALA A 208 -20.21 -10.18 -9.63
C ALA A 208 -20.60 -9.16 -10.72
N VAL A 209 -20.24 -7.90 -10.56
CA VAL A 209 -20.56 -6.84 -11.53
C VAL A 209 -19.72 -7.01 -12.80
N MET A 210 -18.41 -7.27 -12.69
CA MET A 210 -17.52 -7.45 -13.83
C MET A 210 -17.97 -8.56 -14.79
N MET A 211 -18.58 -9.64 -14.29
CA MET A 211 -19.16 -10.69 -15.11
C MET A 211 -20.21 -10.18 -16.10
N SER A 212 -20.85 -9.06 -15.81
CA SER A 212 -21.88 -8.45 -16.67
C SER A 212 -21.34 -7.34 -17.59
N VAL A 213 -20.13 -6.83 -17.32
CA VAL A 213 -19.54 -5.72 -18.10
C VAL A 213 -19.06 -6.21 -19.46
N PHE A 214 -18.34 -7.33 -19.50
CA PHE A 214 -17.73 -7.91 -20.69
C PHE A 214 -18.07 -9.40 -20.81
N PRO A 215 -19.32 -9.75 -21.18
CA PRO A 215 -19.82 -11.13 -21.08
C PRO A 215 -18.97 -12.17 -21.85
N ASP A 216 -18.32 -11.76 -22.93
CA ASP A 216 -17.56 -12.65 -23.80
C ASP A 216 -16.04 -12.39 -23.79
N HIS A 217 -15.54 -11.58 -22.85
CA HIS A 217 -14.12 -11.22 -22.80
C HIS A 217 -13.47 -11.68 -21.47
N PRO A 218 -12.21 -12.14 -21.46
CA PRO A 218 -11.49 -12.55 -20.25
C PRO A 218 -11.44 -11.50 -19.12
N TYR A 219 -11.52 -10.19 -19.43
CA TYR A 219 -11.52 -9.14 -18.43
C TYR A 219 -12.68 -9.21 -17.42
N ARG A 220 -13.72 -9.99 -17.69
CA ARG A 220 -14.79 -10.29 -16.72
C ARG A 220 -14.36 -11.22 -15.60
N LEU A 221 -13.30 -12.01 -15.83
CA LEU A 221 -12.85 -13.06 -14.92
C LEU A 221 -11.83 -12.49 -13.91
N PRO A 222 -11.78 -13.01 -12.68
CA PRO A 222 -10.74 -12.62 -11.75
C PRO A 222 -9.35 -13.05 -12.25
N ILE A 223 -8.35 -12.20 -12.06
CA ILE A 223 -6.98 -12.42 -12.56
C ILE A 223 -6.39 -13.75 -12.07
N GLY A 224 -6.59 -14.07 -10.79
CA GLY A 224 -6.10 -15.32 -10.19
C GLY A 224 -6.99 -16.55 -10.47
N GLY A 225 -8.09 -16.39 -11.19
CA GLY A 225 -9.08 -17.43 -11.35
C GLY A 225 -9.94 -17.64 -10.09
N THR A 226 -10.64 -18.75 -10.07
CA THR A 226 -11.39 -19.24 -8.90
C THR A 226 -10.72 -20.47 -8.31
N LYS A 227 -11.07 -20.85 -7.07
CA LYS A 227 -10.64 -22.12 -6.48
C LYS A 227 -10.86 -23.30 -7.44
N ALA A 228 -12.03 -23.38 -8.05
CA ALA A 228 -12.39 -24.45 -8.99
C ALA A 228 -11.54 -24.46 -10.27
N ASP A 229 -11.05 -23.30 -10.71
CA ASP A 229 -10.13 -23.20 -11.86
C ASP A 229 -8.74 -23.70 -11.46
N VAL A 230 -8.20 -23.19 -10.34
CA VAL A 230 -6.87 -23.52 -9.83
C VAL A 230 -6.74 -25.03 -9.55
N GLU A 231 -7.76 -25.65 -8.96
CA GLU A 231 -7.77 -27.10 -8.68
C GLU A 231 -7.59 -27.96 -9.94
N LYS A 232 -8.01 -27.49 -11.10
CA LYS A 232 -7.97 -28.24 -12.37
C LYS A 232 -6.65 -28.13 -13.13
N PHE A 233 -5.78 -27.17 -12.82
CA PHE A 233 -4.53 -26.98 -13.58
C PHE A 233 -3.68 -28.25 -13.58
N THR A 234 -3.16 -28.58 -14.74
CA THR A 234 -2.20 -29.70 -14.91
C THR A 234 -0.80 -29.15 -15.15
N VAL A 235 0.21 -29.94 -14.80
CA VAL A 235 1.62 -29.58 -15.09
C VAL A 235 1.85 -29.34 -16.58
N ALA A 236 1.19 -30.11 -17.44
CA ALA A 236 1.30 -29.96 -18.89
C ALA A 236 0.81 -28.60 -19.36
N GLN A 237 -0.34 -28.15 -18.87
CA GLN A 237 -0.89 -26.82 -19.20
C GLN A 237 0.05 -25.70 -18.74
N VAL A 238 0.53 -25.75 -17.49
CA VAL A 238 1.42 -24.69 -16.96
C VAL A 238 2.76 -24.68 -17.71
N ARG A 239 3.33 -25.85 -18.04
CA ARG A 239 4.54 -25.94 -18.88
C ARG A 239 4.33 -25.36 -20.28
N GLU A 240 3.19 -25.64 -20.91
CA GLU A 240 2.85 -25.08 -22.22
C GLU A 240 2.83 -23.55 -22.16
N TYR A 241 2.18 -22.95 -21.12
CA TYR A 241 2.15 -21.51 -20.92
C TYR A 241 3.56 -20.93 -20.70
N TYR A 242 4.38 -21.55 -19.85
CA TYR A 242 5.76 -21.13 -19.66
C TYR A 242 6.56 -21.18 -20.97
N GLN A 243 6.47 -22.28 -21.71
CA GLN A 243 7.18 -22.44 -22.97
C GLN A 243 6.71 -21.47 -24.05
N LYS A 244 5.44 -21.09 -24.03
CA LYS A 244 4.84 -20.21 -25.04
C LYS A 244 5.12 -18.73 -24.78
N PHE A 245 5.06 -18.28 -23.53
CA PHE A 245 5.02 -16.85 -23.21
C PHE A 245 6.29 -16.31 -22.53
N TYR A 246 7.09 -17.16 -21.88
CA TYR A 246 8.30 -16.76 -21.19
C TYR A 246 9.53 -16.87 -22.10
N SER A 247 9.69 -15.87 -22.96
CA SER A 247 10.79 -15.81 -23.94
C SER A 247 11.25 -14.37 -24.14
N PRO A 248 12.51 -14.18 -24.62
CA PRO A 248 13.07 -12.84 -24.82
C PRO A 248 12.24 -11.95 -25.74
N ASP A 249 11.72 -12.50 -26.83
CA ASP A 249 10.92 -11.78 -27.84
C ASP A 249 9.51 -11.37 -27.35
N ASN A 250 9.09 -11.91 -26.21
CA ASN A 250 7.85 -11.52 -25.51
C ASN A 250 8.11 -10.77 -24.19
N ALA A 251 9.35 -10.32 -23.95
CA ALA A 251 9.74 -9.70 -22.67
C ALA A 251 10.34 -8.31 -22.85
N VAL A 252 10.25 -7.53 -21.79
CA VAL A 252 10.95 -6.25 -21.61
C VAL A 252 11.76 -6.33 -20.33
N LEU A 253 13.06 -6.07 -20.40
CA LEU A 253 13.95 -5.94 -19.27
C LEU A 253 14.16 -4.45 -18.97
N ILE A 254 13.86 -4.02 -17.74
CA ILE A 254 14.08 -2.65 -17.31
C ILE A 254 15.15 -2.64 -16.21
N ILE A 255 16.13 -1.75 -16.34
CA ILE A 255 17.18 -1.54 -15.36
C ILE A 255 17.21 -0.05 -15.05
N ALA A 256 17.00 0.32 -13.77
CA ALA A 256 17.12 1.71 -13.34
C ALA A 256 17.97 1.80 -12.07
N GLY A 257 18.72 2.89 -11.89
CA GLY A 257 19.53 3.14 -10.71
C GLY A 257 21.01 3.43 -10.99
N ASP A 258 21.86 3.09 -10.03
CA ASP A 258 23.28 3.46 -10.03
C ASP A 258 24.15 2.39 -10.76
N PHE A 259 24.33 2.58 -12.06
CA PHE A 259 25.16 1.72 -12.91
C PHE A 259 25.67 2.49 -14.14
N ASP A 260 26.62 1.91 -14.88
CA ASP A 260 27.03 2.35 -16.22
C ASP A 260 26.28 1.55 -17.28
N THR A 261 25.56 2.23 -18.17
CA THR A 261 24.72 1.61 -19.19
C THR A 261 25.53 0.76 -20.16
N SER A 262 26.71 1.20 -20.59
CA SER A 262 27.51 0.50 -21.60
C SER A 262 28.06 -0.82 -21.08
N GLN A 263 28.52 -0.83 -19.83
CA GLN A 263 28.98 -2.05 -19.13
C GLN A 263 27.80 -2.99 -18.85
N THR A 264 26.67 -2.42 -18.39
CA THR A 264 25.46 -3.19 -18.06
C THR A 264 24.88 -3.89 -19.29
N LEU A 265 24.82 -3.22 -20.44
CA LEU A 265 24.35 -3.85 -21.69
C LEU A 265 25.23 -5.03 -22.11
N LYS A 266 26.56 -4.98 -21.90
CA LYS A 266 27.45 -6.14 -22.15
C LYS A 266 27.13 -7.30 -21.21
N LYS A 267 26.83 -7.03 -19.94
CA LYS A 267 26.39 -8.05 -18.98
C LYS A 267 25.04 -8.66 -19.42
N VAL A 268 24.07 -7.82 -19.80
CA VAL A 268 22.76 -8.26 -20.31
C VAL A 268 22.93 -9.17 -21.54
N GLU A 269 23.74 -8.76 -22.53
CA GLU A 269 24.05 -9.57 -23.71
C GLU A 269 24.66 -10.92 -23.33
N THR A 270 25.56 -10.95 -22.35
CA THR A 270 26.22 -12.18 -21.89
C THR A 270 25.23 -13.19 -21.31
N VAL A 271 24.25 -12.73 -20.50
CA VAL A 271 23.33 -13.63 -19.77
C VAL A 271 22.01 -13.86 -20.51
N PHE A 272 21.42 -12.85 -21.14
CA PHE A 272 20.15 -12.96 -21.85
C PHE A 272 20.33 -13.25 -23.35
N GLY A 273 21.38 -12.73 -24.00
CA GLY A 273 21.57 -12.87 -25.46
C GLY A 273 21.63 -14.31 -25.94
N LYS A 274 22.03 -15.24 -25.08
CA LYS A 274 22.09 -16.68 -25.34
C LYS A 274 20.74 -17.43 -25.18
N ILE A 275 19.70 -16.75 -24.72
CA ILE A 275 18.37 -17.35 -24.56
C ILE A 275 17.69 -17.30 -25.93
N PRO A 276 17.27 -18.44 -26.49
CA PRO A 276 16.66 -18.45 -27.83
C PRO A 276 15.29 -17.78 -27.79
N LYS A 277 14.96 -17.02 -28.83
CA LYS A 277 13.59 -16.59 -29.09
C LYS A 277 12.72 -17.79 -29.43
N ARG A 278 11.46 -17.75 -29.00
CA ARG A 278 10.51 -18.85 -29.23
C ARG A 278 9.50 -18.55 -30.34
N GLN A 279 9.72 -17.49 -31.13
CA GLN A 279 8.81 -17.04 -32.19
C GLN A 279 7.39 -16.82 -31.68
N TYR A 280 7.29 -15.99 -30.63
CA TYR A 280 6.00 -15.60 -30.08
C TYR A 280 5.14 -14.97 -31.16
N SER A 281 4.00 -15.60 -31.46
CA SER A 281 2.96 -14.99 -32.27
C SER A 281 2.00 -14.24 -31.35
N PRO A 282 1.93 -12.91 -31.47
CA PRO A 282 0.99 -12.14 -30.65
C PRO A 282 -0.43 -12.68 -30.85
N HIS A 283 -1.13 -12.99 -29.74
CA HIS A 283 -2.54 -13.30 -29.83
C HIS A 283 -3.27 -12.12 -30.45
N LYS A 284 -4.19 -12.42 -31.38
CA LYS A 284 -5.09 -11.38 -31.90
C LYS A 284 -5.84 -10.78 -30.73
N LEU A 285 -5.66 -9.46 -30.54
CA LEU A 285 -6.33 -8.74 -29.49
C LEU A 285 -7.84 -8.82 -29.72
N ILE A 286 -8.54 -9.46 -28.80
CA ILE A 286 -10.01 -9.50 -28.82
C ILE A 286 -10.47 -8.20 -28.16
N ILE A 287 -11.19 -7.36 -28.88
CA ILE A 287 -11.75 -6.13 -28.33
C ILE A 287 -13.08 -6.49 -27.67
N PRO A 288 -13.27 -6.21 -26.38
CA PRO A 288 -14.50 -6.54 -25.71
C PRO A 288 -15.68 -5.74 -26.30
N SER A 289 -16.77 -6.43 -26.57
CA SER A 289 -18.04 -5.78 -26.87
C SER A 289 -18.84 -5.62 -25.58
N PRO A 290 -19.17 -4.38 -25.15
CA PRO A 290 -20.03 -4.17 -24.00
C PRO A 290 -21.39 -4.83 -24.23
N ALA A 291 -22.01 -5.35 -23.16
CA ALA A 291 -23.35 -5.90 -23.25
C ALA A 291 -24.34 -4.84 -23.78
N ALA A 292 -24.98 -5.13 -24.88
CA ALA A 292 -25.85 -4.20 -25.60
C ALA A 292 -27.17 -3.87 -24.90
N THR A 293 -27.53 -4.60 -23.83
CA THR A 293 -28.79 -4.44 -23.11
C THR A 293 -28.55 -3.97 -21.68
N PRO A 294 -29.42 -3.10 -21.14
CA PRO A 294 -29.45 -2.81 -19.72
C PRO A 294 -29.56 -4.12 -18.92
N THR A 295 -28.64 -4.35 -17.98
CA THR A 295 -28.72 -5.49 -17.08
C THR A 295 -29.45 -5.07 -15.80
N PRO A 296 -30.24 -5.98 -15.18
CA PRO A 296 -30.79 -5.74 -13.86
C PRO A 296 -29.68 -5.42 -12.85
N VAL A 297 -30.00 -4.64 -11.83
CA VAL A 297 -29.09 -4.39 -10.72
C VAL A 297 -28.70 -5.72 -10.06
N ILE A 298 -27.40 -5.95 -9.94
CA ILE A 298 -26.84 -7.12 -9.27
C ILE A 298 -26.92 -6.88 -7.77
N LYS A 299 -27.54 -7.78 -7.02
CA LYS A 299 -27.69 -7.67 -5.56
C LYS A 299 -27.00 -8.82 -4.88
N LEU A 300 -26.05 -8.49 -4.01
CA LEU A 300 -25.42 -9.43 -3.09
C LEU A 300 -25.93 -9.15 -1.67
N GLN A 301 -26.54 -10.16 -1.06
CA GLN A 301 -27.02 -10.11 0.33
C GLN A 301 -26.20 -11.11 1.15
N GLU A 302 -25.15 -10.62 1.76
CA GLU A 302 -24.16 -11.45 2.45
C GLU A 302 -23.69 -10.77 3.74
N PRO A 303 -23.07 -11.51 4.69
CA PRO A 303 -22.45 -10.89 5.86
C PRO A 303 -21.38 -9.86 5.45
N GLY A 304 -21.36 -8.70 6.14
CA GLY A 304 -20.44 -7.62 5.88
C GLY A 304 -20.72 -6.39 6.73
N GLY A 305 -19.79 -5.44 6.78
CA GLY A 305 -19.90 -4.24 7.61
C GLY A 305 -20.86 -3.20 7.03
N ASN A 306 -20.53 -2.64 5.87
CA ASN A 306 -21.24 -1.50 5.30
C ASN A 306 -21.88 -1.83 3.94
N PRO A 307 -23.05 -1.22 3.62
CA PRO A 307 -23.64 -1.32 2.27
C PRO A 307 -22.75 -0.64 1.24
N LEU A 308 -22.62 -1.27 0.04
CA LEU A 308 -21.80 -0.76 -1.06
C LEU A 308 -22.66 -0.60 -2.32
N LEU A 309 -22.40 0.49 -3.06
CA LEU A 309 -22.89 0.70 -4.42
C LEU A 309 -21.68 0.70 -5.34
N GLN A 310 -21.68 -0.17 -6.36
CA GLN A 310 -20.69 -0.16 -7.43
C GLN A 310 -21.36 0.14 -8.77
N ILE A 311 -20.77 1.02 -9.54
CA ILE A 311 -21.21 1.35 -10.90
C ILE A 311 -20.00 1.24 -11.83
N ILE A 312 -20.16 0.49 -12.93
CA ILE A 312 -19.11 0.33 -13.95
C ILE A 312 -19.65 0.74 -15.32
N TYR A 313 -18.87 1.59 -16.00
CA TYR A 313 -19.09 1.97 -17.38
C TYR A 313 -17.97 1.40 -18.26
N PRO A 314 -18.26 0.68 -19.35
CA PRO A 314 -17.24 0.25 -20.30
C PRO A 314 -16.55 1.46 -20.94
N LEU A 315 -15.22 1.41 -21.07
CA LEU A 315 -14.38 2.44 -21.69
C LEU A 315 -13.57 1.87 -22.87
N PRO A 316 -13.07 2.75 -23.73
CA PRO A 316 -12.21 2.32 -24.85
C PRO A 316 -10.82 1.89 -24.34
N ARG A 317 -10.04 1.30 -25.25
CA ARG A 317 -8.65 0.89 -24.97
C ARG A 317 -7.73 2.08 -24.77
N ILE A 318 -6.60 1.84 -24.06
CA ILE A 318 -5.62 2.85 -23.63
C ILE A 318 -5.11 3.80 -24.74
N ASN A 319 -4.99 3.34 -25.98
CA ASN A 319 -4.47 4.14 -27.08
C ASN A 319 -5.51 5.06 -27.77
N GLN A 320 -6.71 5.18 -27.22
CA GLN A 320 -7.74 6.05 -27.79
C GLN A 320 -7.55 7.51 -27.35
N PRO A 321 -7.84 8.46 -28.25
CA PRO A 321 -7.63 9.89 -27.98
C PRO A 321 -8.51 10.46 -26.85
N ASP A 322 -9.57 9.76 -26.45
CA ASP A 322 -10.49 10.17 -25.40
C ASP A 322 -9.96 9.91 -23.99
N ILE A 323 -8.94 9.05 -23.81
CA ILE A 323 -8.42 8.66 -22.50
C ILE A 323 -7.96 9.88 -21.65
N PRO A 324 -7.19 10.84 -22.18
CA PRO A 324 -6.81 12.02 -21.40
C PRO A 324 -8.01 12.83 -20.86
N ALA A 325 -9.08 12.94 -21.65
CA ALA A 325 -10.29 13.64 -21.23
C ALA A 325 -11.08 12.85 -20.18
N LEU A 326 -11.09 11.51 -20.27
CA LEU A 326 -11.71 10.62 -19.27
C LEU A 326 -10.97 10.68 -17.92
N GLU A 327 -9.66 10.76 -17.90
CA GLU A 327 -8.90 10.92 -16.66
C GLU A 327 -9.08 12.30 -16.03
N VAL A 328 -9.13 13.35 -16.85
CA VAL A 328 -9.47 14.71 -16.35
C VAL A 328 -10.89 14.74 -15.80
N MET A 329 -11.84 14.08 -16.44
CA MET A 329 -13.20 13.91 -15.95
C MET A 329 -13.25 13.23 -14.59
N ASP A 330 -12.51 12.12 -14.43
CA ASP A 330 -12.45 11.39 -13.16
C ASP A 330 -11.96 12.29 -12.01
N TYR A 331 -10.87 13.04 -12.22
CA TYR A 331 -10.39 13.98 -11.21
C TYR A 331 -11.40 15.10 -10.87
N ILE A 332 -12.18 15.56 -11.84
CA ILE A 332 -13.27 16.54 -11.57
C ILE A 332 -14.38 15.89 -10.74
N LEU A 333 -14.67 14.61 -11.00
CA LEU A 333 -15.73 13.88 -10.32
C LEU A 333 -15.35 13.46 -8.90
N THR A 334 -14.11 13.04 -8.65
CA THR A 334 -13.73 12.32 -7.43
C THR A 334 -12.52 12.88 -6.68
N ALA A 335 -11.62 13.65 -7.33
CA ALA A 335 -10.39 14.06 -6.66
C ALA A 335 -10.60 15.25 -5.72
N GLY A 336 -10.48 14.97 -4.41
CA GLY A 336 -10.51 15.97 -3.35
C GLY A 336 -11.91 16.45 -2.94
N LYS A 337 -11.91 17.31 -1.91
CA LYS A 337 -13.15 17.79 -1.28
C LYS A 337 -13.96 18.76 -2.20
N ASN A 338 -13.34 19.24 -3.26
CA ASN A 338 -13.98 20.09 -4.26
C ASN A 338 -14.54 19.32 -5.46
N SER A 339 -14.50 17.99 -5.45
CA SER A 339 -15.06 17.13 -6.49
C SER A 339 -16.58 16.99 -6.40
N TYR A 340 -17.22 16.68 -7.52
CA TYR A 340 -18.69 16.63 -7.59
C TYR A 340 -19.29 15.50 -6.76
N LEU A 341 -18.74 14.29 -6.83
CA LEU A 341 -19.28 13.15 -6.11
C LEU A 341 -19.03 13.30 -4.60
N TYR A 342 -17.90 13.88 -4.20
CA TYR A 342 -17.68 14.18 -2.80
C TYR A 342 -18.77 15.11 -2.24
N GLN A 343 -19.07 16.19 -2.95
CA GLN A 343 -20.06 17.17 -2.49
C GLN A 343 -21.49 16.59 -2.46
N GLU A 344 -21.89 15.86 -3.49
CA GLU A 344 -23.27 15.33 -3.60
C GLU A 344 -23.50 14.11 -2.71
N LEU A 345 -22.49 13.33 -2.40
CA LEU A 345 -22.65 12.07 -1.66
C LEU A 345 -22.09 12.15 -0.24
N VAL A 346 -20.85 12.62 -0.10
CA VAL A 346 -20.14 12.58 1.16
C VAL A 346 -20.50 13.79 2.02
N GLU A 347 -20.40 14.99 1.51
CA GLU A 347 -20.75 16.22 2.23
C GLU A 347 -22.26 16.33 2.52
N SER A 348 -23.11 15.64 1.77
CA SER A 348 -24.54 15.53 2.04
C SER A 348 -24.91 14.47 3.09
N GLY A 349 -23.93 13.64 3.53
CA GLY A 349 -24.13 12.56 4.50
C GLY A 349 -24.79 11.31 3.96
N LEU A 350 -24.91 11.17 2.65
CA LEU A 350 -25.42 9.97 2.02
C LEU A 350 -24.38 8.84 1.99
N ALA A 351 -23.12 9.20 1.82
CA ALA A 351 -22.02 8.26 1.75
C ALA A 351 -20.94 8.54 2.81
N HIS A 352 -20.28 7.50 3.25
CA HIS A 352 -19.06 7.57 4.03
C HIS A 352 -17.89 7.96 3.13
N ASP A 353 -17.81 7.33 1.96
CA ASP A 353 -16.73 7.51 0.99
C ASP A 353 -17.23 7.26 -0.43
N VAL A 354 -16.59 7.90 -1.39
CA VAL A 354 -16.75 7.66 -2.81
C VAL A 354 -15.38 7.66 -3.49
N SER A 355 -15.10 6.61 -4.23
CA SER A 355 -13.91 6.49 -5.08
C SER A 355 -14.31 6.16 -6.51
N ALA A 356 -13.49 6.59 -7.46
CA ALA A 356 -13.62 6.12 -8.82
C ALA A 356 -12.26 5.94 -9.50
N ASN A 357 -12.27 5.23 -10.63
CA ASN A 357 -11.05 4.89 -11.33
C ASN A 357 -11.30 4.64 -12.82
N VAL A 358 -10.46 5.21 -13.67
CA VAL A 358 -10.35 4.90 -15.09
C VAL A 358 -9.35 3.77 -15.30
N ALA A 359 -9.84 2.55 -15.52
CA ALA A 359 -8.99 1.43 -15.90
C ALA A 359 -8.80 1.42 -17.42
N SER A 360 -7.56 1.66 -17.86
CA SER A 360 -7.20 1.71 -19.28
C SER A 360 -6.24 0.56 -19.64
N LEU A 361 -6.72 -0.40 -20.43
CA LEU A 361 -6.00 -1.62 -20.81
C LEU A 361 -5.85 -1.74 -22.32
N ARG A 362 -5.08 -2.73 -22.78
CA ARG A 362 -4.77 -2.93 -24.23
C ARG A 362 -6.01 -3.22 -25.07
N ALA A 363 -6.93 -4.03 -24.56
CA ALA A 363 -8.13 -4.44 -25.32
C ALA A 363 -9.32 -3.50 -25.11
N GLY A 364 -9.47 -2.93 -23.94
CA GLY A 364 -10.57 -2.08 -23.52
C GLY A 364 -10.32 -1.54 -22.11
N GLY A 365 -11.32 -0.93 -21.52
CA GLY A 365 -11.23 -0.41 -20.17
C GLY A 365 -12.60 -0.25 -19.52
N TRP A 366 -12.61 0.33 -18.34
CA TRP A 366 -13.85 0.69 -17.66
C TRP A 366 -13.65 1.87 -16.72
N TYR A 367 -14.72 2.57 -16.43
CA TYR A 367 -14.80 3.53 -15.36
C TYR A 367 -15.61 2.93 -14.22
N GLU A 368 -14.99 2.78 -13.08
CA GLU A 368 -15.61 2.25 -11.87
C GLU A 368 -15.88 3.38 -10.88
N ILE A 369 -17.07 3.40 -10.30
CA ILE A 369 -17.42 4.23 -9.15
C ILE A 369 -17.84 3.29 -8.03
N LEU A 370 -17.18 3.39 -6.87
CA LEU A 370 -17.50 2.64 -5.66
C LEU A 370 -17.89 3.62 -4.56
N VAL A 371 -19.06 3.39 -3.95
CA VAL A 371 -19.61 4.23 -2.88
C VAL A 371 -19.85 3.36 -1.64
N THR A 372 -19.28 3.76 -0.51
CA THR A 372 -19.60 3.17 0.81
C THR A 372 -20.71 3.99 1.46
N SER A 373 -21.84 3.36 1.75
CA SER A 373 -22.98 4.04 2.36
C SER A 373 -22.76 4.33 3.85
N VAL A 374 -23.43 5.35 4.36
CA VAL A 374 -23.54 5.58 5.81
C VAL A 374 -24.71 4.78 6.36
N GLY A 375 -24.42 3.84 7.30
CA GLY A 375 -25.47 3.03 7.93
C GLY A 375 -26.30 2.19 6.93
N THR A 376 -27.56 1.95 7.24
CA THR A 376 -28.48 1.12 6.42
C THR A 376 -29.25 1.92 5.37
N GLN A 377 -28.65 2.93 4.76
CA GLN A 377 -29.35 3.76 3.77
C GLN A 377 -29.73 2.99 2.51
N ASN A 378 -30.77 3.48 1.83
CA ASN A 378 -31.26 2.88 0.60
C ASN A 378 -30.28 3.12 -0.57
N LEU A 379 -29.61 2.07 -1.05
CA LEU A 379 -28.63 2.11 -2.15
C LEU A 379 -29.24 2.65 -3.47
N THR A 380 -30.55 2.52 -3.68
CA THR A 380 -31.24 3.12 -4.82
C THR A 380 -31.22 4.65 -4.75
N LYS A 381 -31.29 5.24 -3.55
CA LYS A 381 -31.14 6.70 -3.38
C LYS A 381 -29.72 7.15 -3.66
N LEU A 382 -28.73 6.37 -3.26
CA LEU A 382 -27.33 6.64 -3.58
C LEU A 382 -27.08 6.58 -5.09
N ASP A 383 -27.60 5.56 -5.75
CA ASP A 383 -27.50 5.44 -7.21
C ASP A 383 -28.14 6.64 -7.92
N ALA A 384 -29.35 7.04 -7.49
CA ALA A 384 -29.99 8.24 -8.02
C ALA A 384 -29.19 9.54 -7.77
N ALA A 385 -28.48 9.63 -6.63
CA ALA A 385 -27.62 10.78 -6.33
C ALA A 385 -26.36 10.81 -7.21
N VAL A 386 -25.76 9.66 -7.54
CA VAL A 386 -24.66 9.58 -8.52
C VAL A 386 -25.14 10.05 -9.89
N ILE A 387 -26.29 9.55 -10.39
CA ILE A 387 -26.86 9.98 -11.66
C ILE A 387 -27.06 11.51 -11.66
N LYS A 388 -27.67 12.04 -10.59
CA LYS A 388 -27.88 13.49 -10.44
C LYS A 388 -26.57 14.27 -10.49
N ALA A 389 -25.49 13.76 -9.87
CA ALA A 389 -24.17 14.41 -9.92
C ALA A 389 -23.60 14.43 -11.34
N LEU A 390 -23.72 13.33 -12.09
CA LEU A 390 -23.28 13.24 -13.49
C LEU A 390 -24.11 14.17 -14.38
N ASP A 391 -25.44 14.18 -14.24
CA ASP A 391 -26.35 15.09 -14.95
C ASP A 391 -26.03 16.57 -14.68
N LYS A 392 -25.69 16.89 -13.44
CA LYS A 392 -25.33 18.24 -13.03
C LYS A 392 -24.07 18.72 -13.75
N LEU A 393 -23.07 17.85 -13.91
CA LEU A 393 -21.85 18.12 -14.68
C LEU A 393 -22.15 18.53 -16.13
N VAL A 394 -23.04 17.82 -16.79
CA VAL A 394 -23.44 18.10 -18.17
C VAL A 394 -24.26 19.39 -18.27
N LYS A 395 -25.24 19.59 -17.37
CA LYS A 395 -26.22 20.70 -17.42
C LYS A 395 -25.65 22.03 -16.94
N ILE A 396 -24.81 22.05 -15.91
CA ILE A 396 -24.23 23.30 -15.33
C ILE A 396 -22.94 23.67 -16.01
N SER A 397 -22.37 22.77 -16.80
CA SER A 397 -21.08 22.86 -17.48
C SER A 397 -19.88 22.84 -16.52
N VAL A 398 -18.89 22.02 -16.85
CA VAL A 398 -17.57 22.01 -16.20
C VAL A 398 -16.89 23.36 -16.43
N THR A 399 -16.30 23.94 -15.39
CA THR A 399 -15.57 25.21 -15.54
C THR A 399 -14.13 25.00 -16.00
N LYS A 400 -13.55 25.99 -16.66
CA LYS A 400 -12.13 25.97 -17.03
C LYS A 400 -11.22 25.79 -15.82
N GLU A 401 -11.56 26.40 -14.68
CA GLU A 401 -10.82 26.27 -13.43
C GLU A 401 -10.79 24.82 -12.93
N GLN A 402 -11.90 24.09 -13.00
CA GLN A 402 -11.97 22.69 -12.62
C GLN A 402 -11.10 21.80 -13.52
N VAL A 403 -11.12 22.05 -14.83
CA VAL A 403 -10.28 21.34 -15.80
C VAL A 403 -8.79 21.60 -15.50
N GLU A 404 -8.38 22.86 -15.30
CA GLU A 404 -6.99 23.20 -15.01
C GLU A 404 -6.52 22.63 -13.66
N ARG A 405 -7.38 22.60 -12.64
CA ARG A 405 -7.09 21.95 -11.36
C ARG A 405 -6.88 20.44 -11.53
N ALA A 406 -7.75 19.75 -12.24
CA ALA A 406 -7.64 18.32 -12.51
C ALA A 406 -6.34 17.98 -13.28
N LYS A 407 -6.00 18.76 -14.32
CA LYS A 407 -4.74 18.62 -15.05
C LYS A 407 -3.52 18.79 -14.15
N THR A 408 -3.56 19.78 -13.25
CA THR A 408 -2.46 20.05 -12.30
C THR A 408 -2.30 18.87 -11.33
N GLN A 409 -3.40 18.39 -10.77
CA GLN A 409 -3.40 17.24 -9.85
C GLN A 409 -2.87 15.96 -10.54
N LEU A 410 -3.36 15.64 -11.74
CA LEU A 410 -2.90 14.53 -12.55
C LEU A 410 -1.39 14.62 -12.83
N THR A 411 -0.92 15.78 -13.31
CA THR A 411 0.49 15.99 -13.61
C THR A 411 1.35 15.85 -12.35
N ALA A 412 0.96 16.46 -11.25
CA ALA A 412 1.69 16.38 -9.98
C ALA A 412 1.70 14.96 -9.42
N SER A 413 0.60 14.21 -9.53
CA SER A 413 0.54 12.82 -9.04
C SER A 413 1.54 11.92 -9.77
N VAL A 414 1.65 12.03 -11.09
CA VAL A 414 2.64 11.28 -11.88
C VAL A 414 4.07 11.61 -11.45
N ILE A 415 4.38 12.88 -11.23
CA ILE A 415 5.70 13.34 -10.79
C ILE A 415 6.02 12.81 -9.39
N LEU A 416 5.07 12.96 -8.47
CA LEU A 416 5.23 12.54 -7.08
C LEU A 416 5.34 11.01 -6.94
N ASN A 417 4.69 10.25 -7.81
CA ASN A 417 4.78 8.79 -7.82
C ASN A 417 6.13 8.29 -8.39
N ASN A 418 6.79 9.06 -9.25
CA ASN A 418 8.06 8.70 -9.88
C ASN A 418 9.30 9.23 -9.12
N ARG A 419 9.25 9.35 -7.78
CA ARG A 419 10.36 9.85 -6.97
C ARG A 419 11.46 8.82 -6.71
N ASP A 420 11.18 7.53 -6.82
CA ASP A 420 12.15 6.45 -6.62
C ASP A 420 12.35 5.60 -7.88
N ILE A 421 13.48 4.91 -7.94
CA ILE A 421 13.91 4.15 -9.14
C ILE A 421 13.00 2.96 -9.44
N THR A 422 12.41 2.32 -8.41
CA THR A 422 11.51 1.18 -8.60
C THR A 422 10.25 1.62 -9.32
N ASN A 423 9.63 2.73 -8.87
CA ASN A 423 8.44 3.28 -9.52
C ASN A 423 8.73 3.83 -10.92
N GLN A 424 9.92 4.45 -11.13
CA GLN A 424 10.33 4.88 -12.47
C GLN A 424 10.44 3.68 -13.44
N ALA A 425 11.04 2.58 -12.99
CA ALA A 425 11.13 1.36 -13.79
C ALA A 425 9.75 0.70 -14.01
N MET A 426 8.87 0.69 -12.99
CA MET A 426 7.47 0.24 -13.12
C MET A 426 6.71 1.02 -14.20
N GLN A 427 6.84 2.34 -14.21
CA GLN A 427 6.20 3.20 -15.22
C GLN A 427 6.70 2.87 -16.63
N LEU A 428 8.02 2.75 -16.82
CA LEU A 428 8.61 2.39 -18.11
C LEU A 428 8.17 1.01 -18.60
N GLY A 429 8.11 0.04 -17.68
CA GLY A 429 7.65 -1.32 -17.96
C GLY A 429 6.19 -1.35 -18.39
N ASN A 430 5.33 -0.71 -17.60
CA ASN A 430 3.90 -0.61 -17.90
C ASN A 430 3.65 0.06 -19.26
N ASP A 431 4.28 1.21 -19.51
CA ASP A 431 4.14 1.94 -20.76
C ASP A 431 4.58 1.10 -21.95
N GLN A 432 5.75 0.48 -21.87
CA GLN A 432 6.28 -0.36 -22.97
C GLN A 432 5.43 -1.61 -23.21
N ILE A 433 4.86 -2.22 -22.18
CA ILE A 433 4.02 -3.42 -22.32
C ILE A 433 2.63 -3.08 -22.88
N THR A 434 1.97 -2.05 -22.29
CA THR A 434 0.57 -1.76 -22.63
C THR A 434 0.41 -1.02 -23.96
N THR A 435 1.40 -0.22 -24.34
CA THR A 435 1.32 0.66 -25.52
C THR A 435 2.41 0.45 -26.56
N ASP A 436 3.36 -0.46 -26.30
CA ASP A 436 4.60 -0.67 -27.08
C ASP A 436 5.50 0.60 -27.15
N ASN A 437 5.27 1.57 -26.28
CA ASN A 437 5.97 2.85 -26.25
C ASN A 437 6.31 3.28 -24.79
N TYR A 438 7.57 3.13 -24.38
CA TYR A 438 8.04 3.52 -23.05
C TYR A 438 7.90 5.03 -22.72
N GLN A 439 7.63 5.89 -23.71
CA GLN A 439 7.39 7.31 -23.57
C GLN A 439 5.88 7.63 -23.45
N TYR A 440 5.02 6.64 -23.32
CA TYR A 440 3.57 6.85 -23.33
C TYR A 440 3.14 7.85 -22.27
N THR A 441 3.54 7.68 -21.02
CA THR A 441 3.14 8.57 -19.90
C THR A 441 3.59 10.01 -20.15
N GLU A 442 4.80 10.25 -20.67
CA GLU A 442 5.29 11.58 -20.99
C GLU A 442 4.44 12.24 -22.10
N ASN A 443 4.16 11.50 -23.18
CA ASN A 443 3.29 11.97 -24.26
C ASN A 443 1.84 12.19 -23.79
N HIS A 444 1.38 11.33 -22.90
CA HIS A 444 0.05 11.38 -22.31
C HIS A 444 -0.14 12.65 -21.46
N LEU A 445 0.85 13.02 -20.64
CA LEU A 445 0.83 14.29 -19.91
C LEU A 445 0.76 15.51 -20.84
N VAL A 446 1.41 15.46 -22.01
CA VAL A 446 1.26 16.51 -23.04
C VAL A 446 -0.17 16.56 -23.55
N ASN A 447 -0.83 15.42 -23.73
CA ASN A 447 -2.22 15.37 -24.18
C ASN A 447 -3.20 15.80 -23.07
N ILE A 448 -2.98 15.45 -21.83
CA ILE A 448 -3.75 15.94 -20.66
C ILE A 448 -3.74 17.48 -20.63
N ARG A 449 -2.58 18.11 -20.85
CA ARG A 449 -2.48 19.60 -20.89
C ARG A 449 -3.35 20.25 -21.97
N LYS A 450 -3.64 19.54 -23.07
CA LYS A 450 -4.46 20.03 -24.18
C LYS A 450 -5.96 19.89 -23.94
N VAL A 451 -6.40 19.07 -22.99
CA VAL A 451 -7.82 18.81 -22.71
C VAL A 451 -8.56 20.13 -22.43
N GLN A 452 -9.72 20.30 -23.05
CA GLN A 452 -10.60 21.46 -22.91
C GLN A 452 -11.91 21.02 -22.20
N VAL A 453 -12.69 22.01 -21.79
CA VAL A 453 -14.02 21.78 -21.20
C VAL A 453 -14.92 20.95 -22.12
N SER A 454 -14.91 21.27 -23.43
CA SER A 454 -15.68 20.52 -24.44
C SER A 454 -15.31 19.04 -24.50
N ASP A 455 -14.03 18.70 -24.34
CA ASP A 455 -13.57 17.33 -24.42
C ASP A 455 -14.10 16.51 -23.24
N VAL A 456 -14.08 17.10 -22.03
CA VAL A 456 -14.66 16.50 -20.83
C VAL A 456 -16.16 16.26 -20.98
N ILE A 457 -16.90 17.24 -21.49
CA ILE A 457 -18.34 17.10 -21.73
C ILE A 457 -18.62 16.02 -22.79
N ASN A 458 -17.82 15.98 -23.85
CA ASN A 458 -17.96 14.99 -24.91
C ASN A 458 -17.76 13.56 -24.41
N VAL A 459 -16.75 13.31 -23.57
CA VAL A 459 -16.51 11.95 -23.04
C VAL A 459 -17.59 11.53 -22.04
N ILE A 460 -18.12 12.45 -21.23
CA ILE A 460 -19.28 12.16 -20.36
C ILE A 460 -20.48 11.73 -21.20
N ASN A 461 -20.84 12.53 -22.20
CA ASN A 461 -21.97 12.25 -23.10
C ASN A 461 -21.76 10.97 -23.93
N LYS A 462 -20.54 10.58 -24.21
CA LYS A 462 -20.22 9.39 -25.01
C LYS A 462 -20.18 8.10 -24.19
N TYR A 463 -19.62 8.14 -23.00
CA TYR A 463 -19.29 6.93 -22.24
C TYR A 463 -20.13 6.72 -20.98
N LEU A 464 -20.59 7.80 -20.32
CA LEU A 464 -21.33 7.67 -19.05
C LEU A 464 -22.86 7.66 -19.25
N GLN A 465 -23.32 7.01 -20.30
CA GLN A 465 -24.74 6.87 -20.59
C GLN A 465 -25.43 5.92 -19.61
N PRO A 466 -26.66 6.22 -19.16
CA PRO A 466 -27.40 5.38 -18.21
C PRO A 466 -27.59 3.93 -18.68
N GLU A 467 -27.69 3.71 -19.98
CA GLU A 467 -27.90 2.38 -20.59
C GLU A 467 -26.63 1.54 -20.61
N ALA A 468 -25.46 2.16 -20.63
CA ALA A 468 -24.16 1.47 -20.69
C ALA A 468 -23.69 0.97 -19.33
N ARG A 469 -24.21 1.52 -18.22
CA ARG A 469 -23.74 1.23 -16.88
C ARG A 469 -24.16 -0.14 -16.38
N LYS A 470 -23.31 -0.77 -15.58
CA LYS A 470 -23.63 -1.97 -14.80
C LYS A 470 -23.59 -1.61 -13.33
N VAL A 471 -24.60 -2.01 -12.59
CA VAL A 471 -24.80 -1.58 -11.20
C VAL A 471 -24.87 -2.78 -10.27
N GLY A 472 -24.13 -2.71 -9.18
CA GLY A 472 -24.14 -3.69 -8.11
C GLY A 472 -24.43 -3.07 -6.75
N PHE A 473 -25.24 -3.76 -5.95
CA PHE A 473 -25.54 -3.44 -4.56
C PHE A 473 -25.02 -4.56 -3.68
N PHE A 474 -24.23 -4.21 -2.67
CA PHE A 474 -23.93 -5.08 -1.55
C PHE A 474 -24.80 -4.66 -0.36
N GLU A 475 -25.69 -5.54 0.07
CA GLU A 475 -26.61 -5.32 1.19
C GLU A 475 -26.17 -6.23 2.36
N PRO A 476 -25.50 -5.69 3.39
CA PRO A 476 -25.00 -6.50 4.49
C PRO A 476 -26.14 -7.15 5.27
N THR A 477 -26.01 -8.46 5.51
CA THR A 477 -26.95 -9.22 6.34
C THR A 477 -26.42 -9.38 7.75
N LYS A 478 -27.29 -9.25 8.77
CA LYS A 478 -26.94 -9.53 10.17
C LYS A 478 -27.02 -11.02 10.55
N GLN A 479 -27.41 -11.88 9.61
CA GLN A 479 -27.53 -13.31 9.88
C GLN A 479 -26.15 -13.93 10.06
N VAL A 480 -26.00 -14.64 11.18
CA VAL A 480 -24.99 -15.69 11.30
C VAL A 480 -25.31 -16.67 10.19
N ALA A 481 -24.49 -16.66 9.14
CA ALA A 481 -24.67 -17.63 8.06
C ALA A 481 -24.61 -19.01 8.70
N THR A 482 -25.72 -19.72 8.70
CA THR A 482 -25.73 -21.17 8.85
C THR A 482 -25.00 -21.64 7.61
N ILE A 483 -23.69 -21.88 7.76
CA ILE A 483 -22.87 -22.45 6.71
C ILE A 483 -23.56 -23.77 6.38
N GLN A 484 -24.29 -23.81 5.26
CA GLN A 484 -24.56 -25.08 4.63
C GLN A 484 -23.18 -25.68 4.38
N SER A 485 -22.85 -26.68 5.19
CA SER A 485 -21.70 -27.50 4.98
C SER A 485 -21.82 -28.11 3.59
N SER A 486 -21.28 -27.40 2.57
CA SER A 486 -20.86 -28.09 1.38
C SER A 486 -19.92 -29.16 1.92
N SER A 487 -20.28 -30.42 1.75
CA SER A 487 -19.47 -31.56 2.12
C SER A 487 -18.09 -31.40 1.49
N TYR A 488 -17.17 -30.80 2.23
CA TYR A 488 -15.77 -30.85 1.88
C TYR A 488 -15.39 -32.31 2.07
N SER A 489 -15.14 -33.00 0.96
CA SER A 489 -14.43 -34.27 0.99
C SER A 489 -13.16 -34.02 1.80
N THR A 490 -13.00 -34.78 2.89
CA THR A 490 -11.79 -34.81 3.70
C THR A 490 -10.63 -34.92 2.73
N PRO A 491 -9.65 -33.99 2.73
CA PRO A 491 -8.47 -34.19 1.92
C PRO A 491 -7.86 -35.50 2.37
N THR A 492 -7.73 -36.44 1.46
CA THR A 492 -6.87 -37.61 1.64
C THR A 492 -5.55 -37.06 2.18
N GLN A 493 -5.08 -37.65 3.24
CA GLN A 493 -3.83 -37.29 3.88
C GLN A 493 -2.70 -37.57 2.90
N GLU A 494 -2.50 -36.64 1.96
CA GLU A 494 -1.38 -36.67 1.03
C GLU A 494 -0.15 -36.26 1.81
N ASN A 495 0.79 -37.17 1.87
CA ASN A 495 2.08 -36.98 2.50
C ASN A 495 2.94 -36.06 1.61
N PHE A 496 2.87 -34.76 1.83
CA PHE A 496 3.66 -33.76 1.10
C PHE A 496 5.06 -33.65 1.74
N GLY A 497 5.79 -34.73 1.75
CA GLY A 497 7.11 -34.76 2.33
C GLY A 497 8.19 -34.80 1.28
N THR A 498 8.96 -33.74 1.16
CA THR A 498 10.38 -33.87 1.29
C THR A 498 10.73 -33.34 2.66
N ASP A 499 11.04 -34.20 3.59
CA ASP A 499 11.41 -33.92 5.00
C ASP A 499 12.75 -33.15 5.15
N ILE A 500 13.21 -32.49 4.10
CA ILE A 500 14.52 -31.82 4.12
C ILE A 500 14.25 -30.33 4.30
N ALA A 501 14.42 -29.86 5.53
CA ALA A 501 14.59 -28.43 5.79
C ALA A 501 15.80 -27.96 4.97
N VAL A 502 15.57 -27.00 4.06
CA VAL A 502 16.66 -26.42 3.25
C VAL A 502 17.68 -25.80 4.19
N VAL A 503 18.89 -26.34 4.20
CA VAL A 503 19.98 -25.84 5.02
C VAL A 503 20.45 -24.50 4.44
N PRO A 504 20.59 -23.42 5.23
CA PRO A 504 21.07 -22.11 4.72
C PRO A 504 22.40 -22.16 3.95
N ALA A 505 23.24 -23.17 4.21
CA ALA A 505 24.48 -23.42 3.47
C ALA A 505 24.24 -23.75 1.99
N GLU A 506 23.10 -24.36 1.63
CA GLU A 506 22.76 -24.69 0.24
C GLU A 506 22.51 -23.41 -0.58
N VAL A 507 21.97 -22.35 0.02
CA VAL A 507 21.71 -21.10 -0.66
C VAL A 507 23.00 -20.50 -1.23
N GLN A 508 24.12 -20.55 -0.48
CA GLN A 508 25.39 -19.97 -0.85
C GLN A 508 25.98 -20.57 -2.16
N GLN A 509 25.81 -21.88 -2.38
CA GLN A 509 26.35 -22.53 -3.58
C GLN A 509 25.64 -22.13 -4.88
N TYR A 510 24.41 -21.60 -4.75
CA TYR A 510 23.60 -21.18 -5.92
C TYR A 510 23.62 -19.68 -6.17
N LEU A 511 24.24 -18.88 -5.27
CA LEU A 511 24.34 -17.43 -5.46
C LEU A 511 25.30 -17.10 -6.61
N PRO A 512 24.88 -16.22 -7.53
CA PRO A 512 25.80 -15.67 -8.52
C PRO A 512 26.89 -14.79 -7.87
N PRO A 513 28.03 -14.57 -8.54
CA PRO A 513 29.06 -13.65 -8.06
C PRO A 513 28.52 -12.20 -7.99
N LEU A 514 29.01 -11.47 -6.99
CA LEU A 514 28.70 -10.05 -6.80
C LEU A 514 29.69 -9.16 -7.55
N ASP A 515 29.24 -7.96 -7.87
CA ASP A 515 30.12 -6.92 -8.44
C ASP A 515 31.07 -6.37 -7.37
N ILE A 516 32.27 -5.95 -7.76
CA ILE A 516 33.23 -5.34 -6.83
C ILE A 516 32.83 -3.88 -6.59
N LEU A 517 32.56 -3.52 -5.32
CA LEU A 517 32.26 -2.15 -4.96
C LEU A 517 33.49 -1.25 -4.98
N THR A 518 33.40 -0.12 -5.65
CA THR A 518 34.15 1.07 -5.30
C THR A 518 33.52 1.74 -4.08
N LYS A 519 34.34 2.21 -3.16
CA LYS A 519 33.96 2.75 -1.83
C LYS A 519 32.68 3.56 -1.81
N ALA A 520 31.74 3.20 -0.93
CA ALA A 520 30.50 3.93 -0.76
C ALA A 520 30.75 5.36 -0.22
N GLU A 521 30.10 6.34 -0.81
CA GLU A 521 30.10 7.71 -0.29
C GLU A 521 29.36 7.78 1.05
N LYS A 522 29.87 8.62 1.97
CA LYS A 522 29.17 8.85 3.24
C LYS A 522 27.86 9.58 3.00
N ARG A 523 26.75 8.97 3.37
CA ARG A 523 25.42 9.59 3.30
C ARG A 523 25.37 10.91 4.08
N GLN A 524 24.68 11.90 3.53
CA GLN A 524 24.42 13.17 4.22
C GLN A 524 23.46 12.95 5.39
N ILE A 525 23.70 13.69 6.49
CA ILE A 525 22.75 13.80 7.61
C ILE A 525 21.97 15.10 7.50
N PRO A 526 20.70 15.13 7.99
CA PRO A 526 19.91 16.35 7.94
C PRO A 526 20.51 17.45 8.80
N GLN A 527 20.41 18.69 8.34
CA GLN A 527 20.65 19.86 9.17
C GLN A 527 19.54 19.95 10.22
N GLN A 528 19.95 20.00 11.50
CA GLN A 528 19.03 20.10 12.61
C GLN A 528 18.88 21.55 13.05
N LEU A 529 17.65 22.01 13.15
CA LEU A 529 17.31 23.34 13.65
C LEU A 529 16.39 23.20 14.87
N GLN A 530 16.70 23.90 15.95
CA GLN A 530 15.83 24.01 17.11
C GLN A 530 15.48 25.48 17.31
N PHE A 531 14.19 25.77 17.37
CA PHE A 531 13.68 27.12 17.58
C PHE A 531 13.49 27.40 19.09
N ALA A 532 13.43 28.68 19.46
CA ALA A 532 13.30 29.10 20.86
C ALA A 532 12.04 28.56 21.56
N ASN A 533 10.98 28.27 20.79
CA ASN A 533 9.73 27.67 21.29
C ASN A 533 9.77 26.14 21.43
N GLY A 534 10.94 25.52 21.16
CA GLY A 534 11.17 24.09 21.28
C GLY A 534 10.86 23.28 20.01
N LEU A 535 10.34 23.88 18.93
CA LEU A 535 10.09 23.23 17.65
C LEU A 535 11.40 22.74 17.04
N ARG A 536 11.44 21.48 16.58
CA ARG A 536 12.60 20.84 15.95
C ARG A 536 12.32 20.61 14.47
N ILE A 537 13.30 20.98 13.62
CA ILE A 537 13.20 20.85 12.18
C ILE A 537 14.45 20.15 11.66
N LEU A 538 14.24 19.18 10.76
CA LEU A 538 15.28 18.39 10.10
C LEU A 538 15.20 18.70 8.60
N LEU A 539 16.27 19.26 8.03
CA LEU A 539 16.32 19.68 6.63
C LEU A 539 17.36 18.87 5.88
N LEU A 540 16.96 18.20 4.81
CA LEU A 540 17.84 17.45 3.93
C LEU A 540 17.55 17.81 2.46
N PRO A 541 18.32 18.77 1.86
CA PRO A 541 18.18 19.12 0.46
C PRO A 541 18.55 17.95 -0.46
N ASP A 542 17.69 17.67 -1.43
CA ASP A 542 17.90 16.71 -2.50
C ASP A 542 17.30 17.25 -3.81
N LYS A 543 18.13 17.51 -4.80
CA LYS A 543 17.73 18.08 -6.09
C LYS A 543 17.46 17.04 -7.17
N THR A 544 17.41 15.77 -6.82
CA THR A 544 17.25 14.67 -7.79
C THR A 544 15.90 14.73 -8.50
N THR A 545 14.88 15.15 -7.78
CA THR A 545 13.55 15.39 -8.34
C THR A 545 13.04 16.77 -7.90
N PRO A 546 12.23 17.47 -8.72
CA PRO A 546 11.72 18.80 -8.37
C PRO A 546 10.53 18.70 -7.39
N THR A 547 10.67 17.88 -6.37
CA THR A 547 9.62 17.58 -5.38
C THR A 547 10.13 17.81 -3.97
N VAL A 548 9.19 18.01 -3.06
CA VAL A 548 9.46 18.07 -1.62
C VAL A 548 8.55 17.11 -0.88
N THR A 549 9.14 16.39 0.05
CA THR A 549 8.45 15.53 1.01
C THR A 549 8.55 16.13 2.40
N LEU A 550 7.44 16.24 3.09
CA LEU A 550 7.31 16.70 4.46
C LEU A 550 6.82 15.54 5.33
N SER A 551 7.57 15.19 6.33
CA SER A 551 7.13 14.30 7.41
C SER A 551 7.17 15.04 8.74
N GLY A 552 6.29 14.67 9.68
CA GLY A 552 6.34 15.25 11.01
C GLY A 552 5.65 14.37 12.05
N ASN A 553 5.85 14.72 13.30
CA ASN A 553 5.17 14.12 14.44
C ASN A 553 4.83 15.18 15.48
N ILE A 554 3.59 15.15 15.95
CA ILE A 554 3.13 15.91 17.12
C ILE A 554 2.81 14.88 18.20
N LYS A 555 3.33 15.05 19.43
CA LYS A 555 3.05 14.14 20.55
C LYS A 555 1.62 14.32 21.07
N ALA A 556 0.64 13.85 20.28
CA ALA A 556 -0.79 13.96 20.49
C ALA A 556 -1.51 12.65 20.09
N GLY A 557 -0.92 11.52 20.44
CA GLY A 557 -1.37 10.20 20.00
C GLY A 557 -2.47 9.59 20.88
N THR A 558 -2.90 8.37 20.51
CA THR A 558 -3.93 7.63 21.23
C THR A 558 -3.50 7.20 22.63
N GLU A 559 -2.21 7.28 22.97
CA GLU A 559 -1.69 7.03 24.31
C GLU A 559 -2.25 7.99 25.39
N PHE A 560 -2.82 9.13 24.95
CA PHE A 560 -3.44 10.13 25.84
C PHE A 560 -4.95 9.92 26.01
N GLU A 561 -5.55 8.96 25.33
CA GLU A 561 -6.97 8.67 25.43
C GLU A 561 -7.30 7.85 26.69
N SER A 562 -8.42 8.16 27.32
CA SER A 562 -9.04 7.27 28.31
C SER A 562 -9.95 6.25 27.65
N ASP A 563 -10.31 5.17 28.36
CA ASP A 563 -11.19 4.12 27.84
C ASP A 563 -12.54 4.68 27.32
N ASN A 564 -13.03 5.79 27.88
CA ASN A 564 -14.27 6.45 27.46
C ASN A 564 -14.10 7.44 26.30
N GLN A 565 -12.87 7.65 25.83
CA GLN A 565 -12.51 8.64 24.82
C GLN A 565 -11.74 8.00 23.64
N GLY A 566 -11.79 6.67 23.52
CA GLY A 566 -11.17 5.98 22.39
C GLY A 566 -11.67 6.54 21.06
N GLY A 567 -10.75 6.99 20.20
CA GLY A 567 -11.01 7.66 18.92
C GLY A 567 -10.88 9.19 18.95
N LEU A 568 -10.66 9.81 20.11
CA LEU A 568 -10.55 11.27 20.23
C LEU A 568 -9.34 11.83 19.44
N ALA A 569 -8.16 11.23 19.57
CA ALA A 569 -6.95 11.69 18.88
C ALA A 569 -7.14 11.62 17.34
N SER A 570 -7.78 10.56 16.85
CA SER A 570 -8.10 10.40 15.43
C SER A 570 -9.10 11.46 14.96
N LEU A 571 -10.17 11.72 15.74
CA LEU A 571 -11.13 12.77 15.41
C LEU A 571 -10.48 14.17 15.40
N VAL A 572 -9.52 14.45 16.29
CA VAL A 572 -8.75 15.70 16.23
C VAL A 572 -7.93 15.78 14.95
N ALA A 573 -7.18 14.72 14.63
CA ALA A 573 -6.28 14.68 13.48
C ALA A 573 -7.03 14.93 12.15
N VAL A 574 -8.11 14.19 11.91
CA VAL A 574 -8.88 14.31 10.67
C VAL A 574 -9.60 15.67 10.54
N ASN A 575 -10.01 16.27 11.66
CA ASN A 575 -10.71 17.54 11.65
C ASN A 575 -9.78 18.77 11.54
N LEU A 576 -8.45 18.63 11.58
CA LEU A 576 -7.53 19.77 11.39
C LEU A 576 -7.74 20.48 10.05
N MET A 577 -8.02 19.71 9.00
CA MET A 577 -8.21 20.20 7.63
C MET A 577 -9.64 20.69 7.34
N ASN A 578 -10.54 20.63 8.33
CA ASN A 578 -11.97 20.90 8.11
C ASN A 578 -12.36 22.36 8.37
N GLY A 579 -11.40 23.23 8.69
CA GLY A 579 -11.59 24.69 8.82
C GLY A 579 -10.67 25.30 9.83
N THR A 580 -10.24 26.51 9.51
CA THR A 580 -9.41 27.37 10.37
C THR A 580 -10.12 28.70 10.64
N LYS A 581 -9.49 29.55 11.43
CA LYS A 581 -9.96 30.95 11.61
C LYS A 581 -9.94 31.74 10.30
N ASN A 582 -9.13 31.32 9.33
CA ASN A 582 -8.85 32.06 8.11
C ASN A 582 -9.56 31.49 6.88
N GLN A 583 -9.84 30.18 6.88
CA GLN A 583 -10.32 29.47 5.70
C GLN A 583 -11.29 28.34 6.10
N ASP A 584 -12.32 28.15 5.28
CA ASP A 584 -13.17 26.97 5.38
C ASP A 584 -12.49 25.72 4.75
N MET A 585 -13.09 24.56 4.94
CA MET A 585 -12.61 23.26 4.47
C MET A 585 -12.36 23.26 2.96
N ARG A 586 -13.28 23.83 2.18
CA ARG A 586 -13.19 23.84 0.71
C ARG A 586 -12.06 24.73 0.21
N THR A 587 -11.86 25.88 0.84
CA THR A 587 -10.78 26.82 0.51
C THR A 587 -9.42 26.22 0.82
N ILE A 588 -9.26 25.53 1.98
CA ILE A 588 -8.03 24.81 2.34
C ILE A 588 -7.73 23.72 1.30
N ALA A 589 -8.73 22.90 1.00
CA ALA A 589 -8.57 21.83 0.01
C ALA A 589 -8.23 22.40 -1.38
N LYS A 590 -8.95 23.44 -1.84
CA LYS A 590 -8.72 24.10 -3.14
C LYS A 590 -7.29 24.62 -3.27
N GLY A 591 -6.74 25.18 -2.20
CA GLY A 591 -5.37 25.71 -2.20
C GLY A 591 -4.32 24.63 -2.46
N LEU A 592 -4.47 23.45 -1.89
CA LEU A 592 -3.59 22.30 -2.11
C LEU A 592 -3.88 21.62 -3.47
N GLU A 593 -5.15 21.34 -3.77
CA GLU A 593 -5.58 20.69 -5.01
C GLU A 593 -5.13 21.46 -6.27
N ALA A 594 -5.21 22.80 -6.25
CA ALA A 594 -4.77 23.64 -7.36
C ALA A 594 -3.25 23.56 -7.64
N LYS A 595 -2.49 22.92 -6.74
CA LYS A 595 -1.04 22.73 -6.83
C LYS A 595 -0.65 21.25 -6.90
N GLY A 596 -1.62 20.35 -6.88
CA GLY A 596 -1.37 18.91 -6.75
C GLY A 596 -0.58 18.57 -5.49
N ALA A 597 -0.64 19.42 -4.46
CA ALA A 597 -0.01 19.19 -3.18
C ALA A 597 -0.95 18.41 -2.26
N ASN A 598 -0.37 17.65 -1.33
CA ASN A 598 -1.14 16.96 -0.31
C ASN A 598 -0.63 17.24 1.09
N LEU A 599 -1.52 17.13 2.07
CA LEU A 599 -1.23 17.27 3.49
C LEU A 599 -2.23 16.46 4.30
N ASN A 600 -1.74 15.49 5.07
CA ASN A 600 -2.56 14.59 5.88
C ASN A 600 -2.05 14.48 7.30
N PHE A 601 -2.96 14.17 8.22
CA PHE A 601 -2.71 13.95 9.62
C PHE A 601 -3.32 12.61 10.04
N GLU A 602 -2.52 11.78 10.70
CA GLU A 602 -2.94 10.44 11.11
C GLU A 602 -2.52 10.21 12.58
N ALA A 603 -3.48 9.95 13.44
CA ALA A 603 -3.20 9.63 14.83
C ALA A 603 -2.74 8.18 14.96
N TYR A 604 -1.67 7.98 15.71
CA TYR A 604 -1.20 6.68 16.11
C TYR A 604 -0.84 6.70 17.61
N ARG A 605 -0.32 5.62 18.15
CA ARG A 605 -0.05 5.50 19.58
C ARG A 605 0.73 6.68 20.16
N GLU A 606 1.88 7.00 19.60
CA GLU A 606 2.86 7.93 20.17
C GLU A 606 2.73 9.37 19.66
N GLY A 607 1.80 9.61 18.73
CA GLY A 607 1.64 10.94 18.18
C GLY A 607 0.61 11.05 17.08
N VAL A 608 0.62 12.21 16.44
CA VAL A 608 -0.04 12.46 15.16
C VAL A 608 1.04 12.61 14.11
N GLN A 609 1.05 11.69 13.16
CA GLN A 609 1.93 11.75 12.01
C GLN A 609 1.44 12.81 11.03
N ILE A 610 2.35 13.65 10.55
CA ILE A 610 2.13 14.60 9.47
C ILE A 610 2.77 14.03 8.21
N LYS A 611 2.02 13.97 7.12
CA LYS A 611 2.49 13.56 5.80
C LYS A 611 2.12 14.65 4.80
N GLY A 612 3.09 15.16 4.07
CA GLY A 612 2.85 16.14 3.03
C GLY A 612 3.80 15.97 1.86
N SER A 613 3.36 16.33 0.68
CA SER A 613 4.22 16.41 -0.50
C SER A 613 3.72 17.47 -1.47
N SER A 614 4.64 18.05 -2.21
CA SER A 614 4.36 19.03 -3.25
C SER A 614 5.47 19.06 -4.30
N LEU A 615 5.22 19.74 -5.40
CA LEU A 615 6.32 20.20 -6.23
C LEU A 615 7.17 21.21 -5.44
N ALA A 616 8.46 21.30 -5.75
CA ALA A 616 9.41 22.18 -5.05
C ALA A 616 8.97 23.66 -5.02
N VAL A 617 8.41 24.15 -6.13
CA VAL A 617 7.91 25.53 -6.27
C VAL A 617 6.70 25.84 -5.37
N ASP A 618 5.95 24.82 -4.97
CA ASP A 618 4.70 24.93 -4.19
C ASP A 618 4.90 24.66 -2.69
N LEU A 619 6.14 24.39 -2.23
CA LEU A 619 6.48 24.22 -0.82
C LEU A 619 5.97 25.37 0.09
N PRO A 620 6.00 26.66 -0.30
CA PRO A 620 5.46 27.71 0.54
C PRO A 620 3.95 27.58 0.82
N ILE A 621 3.19 27.03 -0.11
CA ILE A 621 1.75 26.76 0.05
C ILE A 621 1.54 25.60 1.02
N LEU A 622 2.28 24.50 0.84
CA LEU A 622 2.24 23.35 1.74
C LEU A 622 2.55 23.76 3.19
N LEU A 623 3.66 24.51 3.42
CA LEU A 623 4.03 24.98 4.74
C LEU A 623 3.05 26.02 5.31
N GLY A 624 2.48 26.87 4.44
CA GLY A 624 1.44 27.82 4.82
C GLY A 624 0.18 27.13 5.32
N THR A 625 -0.30 26.13 4.60
CA THR A 625 -1.47 25.35 4.98
C THR A 625 -1.19 24.54 6.25
N LEU A 626 -0.04 23.84 6.34
CA LEU A 626 0.37 23.13 7.58
C LEU A 626 0.29 24.04 8.79
N THR A 627 0.90 25.24 8.71
CA THR A 627 0.92 26.20 9.80
C THR A 627 -0.47 26.66 10.22
N ASP A 628 -1.33 26.97 9.23
CA ASP A 628 -2.68 27.43 9.53
C ASP A 628 -3.53 26.35 10.21
N VAL A 629 -3.49 25.11 9.71
CA VAL A 629 -4.31 24.03 10.27
C VAL A 629 -3.83 23.57 11.65
N ILE A 630 -2.54 23.54 11.94
CA ILE A 630 -2.06 23.15 13.28
C ILE A 630 -2.26 24.24 14.32
N ARG A 631 -2.21 25.53 13.94
CA ARG A 631 -2.37 26.66 14.86
C ARG A 631 -3.83 27.08 15.02
N ASN A 632 -4.55 27.19 13.91
CA ASN A 632 -5.80 27.97 13.82
C ASN A 632 -7.04 27.13 13.55
N SER A 633 -6.96 25.78 13.53
CA SER A 633 -8.15 24.93 13.32
C SER A 633 -9.26 25.24 14.31
N THR A 634 -10.49 25.37 13.80
CA THR A 634 -11.69 25.77 14.55
C THR A 634 -12.66 24.64 14.81
N PHE A 635 -12.50 23.51 14.11
CA PHE A 635 -13.38 22.35 14.23
C PHE A 635 -14.86 22.74 14.05
N PRO A 636 -15.29 23.23 12.88
CA PRO A 636 -16.67 23.65 12.70
C PRO A 636 -17.64 22.52 13.06
N GLU A 637 -18.81 22.86 13.64
CA GLU A 637 -19.75 21.86 14.19
C GLU A 637 -20.25 20.86 13.12
N LYS A 638 -20.58 21.39 11.95
CA LYS A 638 -21.06 20.57 10.83
C LYS A 638 -20.03 19.50 10.45
N GLU A 639 -18.80 19.89 10.20
CA GLU A 639 -17.71 19.00 9.79
C GLU A 639 -17.33 18.02 10.90
N PHE A 640 -17.40 18.46 12.18
CA PHE A 640 -17.17 17.58 13.31
C PHE A 640 -18.23 16.47 13.42
N VAL A 641 -19.51 16.82 13.28
CA VAL A 641 -20.61 15.81 13.32
C VAL A 641 -20.43 14.75 12.26
N ILE A 642 -19.99 15.16 11.09
CA ILE A 642 -19.74 14.30 9.95
C ILE A 642 -18.54 13.40 10.20
N ALA A 643 -17.41 13.95 10.60
CA ALA A 643 -16.21 13.18 10.93
C ALA A 643 -16.51 12.13 12.02
N ARG A 644 -17.35 12.46 12.99
CA ARG A 644 -17.79 11.52 14.01
C ARG A 644 -18.66 10.39 13.41
N GLN A 645 -19.60 10.71 12.51
CA GLN A 645 -20.42 9.69 11.85
C GLN A 645 -19.54 8.76 11.00
N GLN A 646 -18.57 9.30 10.29
CA GLN A 646 -17.64 8.51 9.48
C GLN A 646 -16.73 7.63 10.35
N ALA A 647 -16.27 8.13 11.51
CA ALA A 647 -15.54 7.31 12.46
C ALA A 647 -16.38 6.10 12.96
N LEU A 648 -17.70 6.26 13.10
CA LEU A 648 -18.61 5.15 13.40
C LEU A 648 -18.70 4.16 12.23
N THR A 649 -18.84 4.66 11.01
CA THR A 649 -18.89 3.80 9.82
C THR A 649 -17.56 3.06 9.58
N SER A 650 -16.42 3.74 9.80
CA SER A 650 -15.10 3.09 9.77
C SER A 650 -14.98 1.99 10.83
N LEU A 651 -15.50 2.25 12.05
CA LEU A 651 -15.49 1.24 13.10
C LEU A 651 -16.31 0.00 12.72
N ASP A 652 -17.46 0.17 12.06
CA ASP A 652 -18.26 -0.95 11.56
C ASP A 652 -17.49 -1.78 10.53
N SER A 653 -16.73 -1.14 9.63
CA SER A 653 -15.82 -1.82 8.71
C SER A 653 -14.68 -2.54 9.43
N ASP A 654 -14.05 -1.91 10.45
CA ASP A 654 -12.97 -2.51 11.24
C ASP A 654 -13.47 -3.74 12.03
N LEU A 655 -14.70 -3.72 12.51
CA LEU A 655 -15.29 -4.85 13.22
C LEU A 655 -15.76 -5.99 12.30
N ASP A 656 -15.90 -5.73 11.01
CA ASP A 656 -16.12 -6.74 9.98
C ASP A 656 -14.81 -7.31 9.41
N ASP A 657 -13.66 -6.72 9.72
CA ASP A 657 -12.35 -7.16 9.27
C ASP A 657 -11.70 -8.10 10.29
N ALA A 658 -11.46 -9.35 9.91
CA ALA A 658 -10.88 -10.36 10.80
C ALA A 658 -9.48 -9.96 11.31
N ASP A 659 -8.68 -9.25 10.49
CA ASP A 659 -7.36 -8.75 10.88
C ASP A 659 -7.47 -7.67 11.98
N LYS A 660 -8.36 -6.70 11.81
CA LYS A 660 -8.61 -5.64 12.79
C LYS A 660 -9.15 -6.19 14.11
N VAL A 661 -10.07 -7.16 14.02
CA VAL A 661 -10.63 -7.84 15.19
C VAL A 661 -9.56 -8.67 15.91
N ALA A 662 -8.71 -9.41 15.16
CA ALA A 662 -7.60 -10.18 15.73
C ALA A 662 -6.60 -9.26 16.45
N ASN A 663 -6.16 -8.17 15.79
CA ASN A 663 -5.22 -7.20 16.37
C ASN A 663 -5.77 -6.56 17.65
N ARG A 664 -7.00 -6.03 17.59
CA ARG A 664 -7.66 -5.41 18.74
C ARG A 664 -7.76 -6.38 19.92
N THR A 665 -8.26 -7.59 19.69
CA THR A 665 -8.44 -8.62 20.71
C THR A 665 -7.09 -9.06 21.28
N PHE A 666 -6.07 -9.19 20.43
CA PHE A 666 -4.72 -9.57 20.83
C PHE A 666 -4.08 -8.49 21.74
N VAL A 667 -4.12 -7.24 21.36
CA VAL A 667 -3.57 -6.13 22.15
C VAL A 667 -4.31 -6.02 23.49
N GLN A 668 -5.65 -6.12 23.49
CA GLN A 668 -6.45 -6.09 24.72
C GLN A 668 -6.24 -7.33 25.63
N SER A 669 -5.82 -8.45 25.07
CA SER A 669 -5.48 -9.65 25.85
C SER A 669 -4.10 -9.57 26.52
N ILE A 670 -3.19 -8.77 25.97
CA ILE A 670 -1.85 -8.55 26.52
C ILE A 670 -1.86 -7.43 27.56
N TYR A 671 -2.48 -6.30 27.23
CA TYR A 671 -2.43 -5.10 28.06
C TYR A 671 -3.69 -4.98 28.91
N PRO A 672 -3.57 -4.77 30.23
CA PRO A 672 -4.73 -4.65 31.12
C PRO A 672 -5.47 -3.33 30.88
N LYS A 673 -6.74 -3.28 31.29
CA LYS A 673 -7.52 -2.03 31.35
C LYS A 673 -6.70 -0.94 32.05
N LYS A 674 -6.83 0.31 31.62
CA LYS A 674 -6.05 1.48 32.03
C LYS A 674 -4.59 1.52 31.54
N HIS A 675 -4.13 0.53 30.79
CA HIS A 675 -2.87 0.65 30.07
C HIS A 675 -3.09 1.44 28.78
N PRO A 676 -2.21 2.38 28.40
CA PRO A 676 -2.42 3.22 27.18
C PRO A 676 -2.61 2.43 25.88
N LEU A 677 -2.11 1.20 25.83
CA LEU A 677 -2.26 0.33 24.65
C LEU A 677 -3.56 -0.49 24.64
N HIS A 678 -4.34 -0.50 25.74
CA HIS A 678 -5.59 -1.26 25.81
C HIS A 678 -6.76 -0.56 25.13
N THR A 679 -6.71 0.77 25.05
CA THR A 679 -7.81 1.61 24.58
C THR A 679 -7.94 1.51 23.05
N PHE A 680 -9.16 1.15 22.61
CA PHE A 680 -9.58 1.16 21.21
C PHE A 680 -10.91 1.91 21.10
N PRO A 681 -11.20 2.51 19.91
CA PRO A 681 -12.48 3.13 19.65
C PRO A 681 -13.64 2.15 19.82
N THR A 682 -14.75 2.61 20.39
CA THR A 682 -16.03 1.89 20.44
C THR A 682 -17.13 2.79 19.93
N ALA A 683 -18.26 2.23 19.50
CA ALA A 683 -19.42 3.03 19.10
C ALA A 683 -19.87 3.97 20.24
N GLU A 684 -19.79 3.51 21.49
CA GLU A 684 -20.12 4.29 22.65
C GLU A 684 -19.11 5.43 22.89
N SER A 685 -17.79 5.17 22.82
CA SER A 685 -16.77 6.20 23.04
C SER A 685 -16.83 7.28 21.95
N ILE A 686 -16.91 6.89 20.67
CA ILE A 686 -17.02 7.82 19.55
C ILE A 686 -18.28 8.68 19.66
N SER A 687 -19.45 8.07 19.97
CA SER A 687 -20.72 8.79 20.08
C SER A 687 -20.74 9.82 21.24
N LYS A 688 -19.98 9.58 22.31
CA LYS A 688 -19.86 10.47 23.47
C LYS A 688 -18.91 11.64 23.25
N ILE A 689 -17.95 11.53 22.34
CA ILE A 689 -17.00 12.60 22.03
C ILE A 689 -17.75 13.80 21.48
N GLN A 690 -17.53 14.97 22.09
CA GLN A 690 -18.12 16.23 21.68
C GLN A 690 -17.05 17.15 21.10
N ARG A 691 -17.46 18.13 20.29
CA ARG A 691 -16.56 19.13 19.70
C ARG A 691 -15.67 19.83 20.76
N ARG A 692 -16.20 20.10 21.94
CA ARG A 692 -15.41 20.69 23.05
C ARG A 692 -14.23 19.80 23.46
N ASP A 693 -14.37 18.49 23.40
CA ASP A 693 -13.32 17.54 23.76
C ASP A 693 -12.19 17.58 22.73
N VAL A 694 -12.54 17.68 21.42
CA VAL A 694 -11.60 17.86 20.32
C VAL A 694 -10.81 19.17 20.46
N ILE A 695 -11.50 20.29 20.79
CA ILE A 695 -10.88 21.60 21.01
C ILE A 695 -9.92 21.53 22.22
N ALA A 696 -10.35 20.91 23.31
CA ALA A 696 -9.54 20.79 24.53
C ALA A 696 -8.30 19.92 24.30
N PHE A 697 -8.47 18.77 23.65
CA PHE A 697 -7.35 17.88 23.31
C PHE A 697 -6.32 18.59 22.42
N LYS A 698 -6.77 19.28 21.37
CA LYS A 698 -5.87 20.04 20.48
C LYS A 698 -5.13 21.13 21.26
N ALA A 699 -5.81 21.91 22.08
CA ALA A 699 -5.20 23.00 22.85
C ALA A 699 -4.11 22.49 23.80
N GLN A 700 -4.25 21.28 24.33
CA GLN A 700 -3.33 20.68 25.30
C GLN A 700 -2.14 19.98 24.62
N HIS A 701 -2.35 19.28 23.51
CA HIS A 701 -1.38 18.34 22.93
C HIS A 701 -0.67 18.86 21.69
N TYR A 702 -1.26 19.80 20.93
CA TYR A 702 -0.62 20.32 19.72
C TYR A 702 0.28 21.50 20.08
N ARG A 703 1.57 21.19 20.26
CA ARG A 703 2.57 22.07 20.89
C ARG A 703 3.86 22.10 20.09
N PRO A 704 4.55 23.26 19.98
CA PRO A 704 5.82 23.35 19.29
C PRO A 704 6.93 22.51 19.97
N ASP A 705 6.98 22.49 21.30
CA ASP A 705 7.98 21.79 22.12
C ASP A 705 7.88 20.25 22.06
N THR A 706 6.79 19.72 21.48
CA THR A 706 6.59 18.28 21.24
C THR A 706 6.43 17.94 19.77
N THR A 707 6.74 18.90 18.88
CA THR A 707 6.63 18.75 17.42
C THR A 707 8.01 18.63 16.80
N VAL A 708 8.15 17.69 15.89
CA VAL A 708 9.29 17.56 14.98
C VAL A 708 8.81 17.49 13.55
N LEU A 709 9.47 18.22 12.64
CA LEU A 709 9.22 18.18 11.19
C LEU A 709 10.51 17.81 10.46
N ALA A 710 10.39 17.03 9.40
CA ALA A 710 11.48 16.71 8.48
C ALA A 710 11.06 17.10 7.06
N ILE A 711 11.96 17.75 6.31
CA ILE A 711 11.75 18.15 4.92
C ILE A 711 12.90 17.61 4.10
N VAL A 712 12.57 16.82 3.06
CA VAL A 712 13.52 16.22 2.11
C VAL A 712 13.09 16.62 0.70
N GLY A 713 14.02 17.03 -0.15
CA GLY A 713 13.75 17.37 -1.54
C GLY A 713 14.42 18.65 -2.04
N ASP A 714 13.94 19.18 -3.15
CA ASP A 714 14.53 20.35 -3.80
C ASP A 714 14.06 21.67 -3.15
N PHE A 715 14.87 22.21 -2.29
CA PHE A 715 14.63 23.50 -1.64
C PHE A 715 15.92 24.19 -1.22
N ASP A 716 15.83 25.50 -0.98
CA ASP A 716 16.87 26.31 -0.34
C ASP A 716 16.69 26.31 1.17
N VAL A 717 17.71 25.85 1.91
CA VAL A 717 17.68 25.71 3.37
C VAL A 717 17.39 27.04 4.08
N ASN A 718 17.99 28.15 3.63
CA ASN A 718 17.84 29.46 4.28
C ASN A 718 16.42 30.00 4.06
N LYS A 719 15.86 29.82 2.86
CA LYS A 719 14.47 30.22 2.55
C LYS A 719 13.47 29.42 3.40
N VAL A 720 13.64 28.10 3.49
CA VAL A 720 12.76 27.24 4.29
C VAL A 720 12.88 27.58 5.79
N ARG A 721 14.12 27.77 6.30
CA ARG A 721 14.34 28.22 7.67
C ARG A 721 13.62 29.53 7.98
N SER A 722 13.77 30.54 7.11
CA SER A 722 13.14 31.85 7.28
C SER A 722 11.61 31.74 7.23
N LEU A 723 11.07 30.90 6.32
CA LEU A 723 9.64 30.71 6.19
C LEU A 723 9.04 30.04 7.45
N ILE A 724 9.70 29.01 7.98
CA ILE A 724 9.26 28.33 9.20
C ILE A 724 9.38 29.25 10.41
N GLN A 725 10.48 30.01 10.53
CA GLN A 725 10.66 31.00 11.60
C GLN A 725 9.53 32.04 11.58
N ALA A 726 9.18 32.57 10.42
CA ALA A 726 8.11 33.57 10.29
C ALA A 726 6.73 33.01 10.61
N LYS A 727 6.47 31.74 10.37
CA LYS A 727 5.13 31.12 10.51
C LYS A 727 4.92 30.35 11.82
N LEU A 728 5.96 29.75 12.37
CA LEU A 728 5.91 28.88 13.56
C LEU A 728 6.81 29.36 14.71
N GLY A 729 7.68 30.35 14.51
CA GLY A 729 8.61 30.80 15.55
C GLY A 729 7.95 31.44 16.76
N ASP A 730 6.78 32.05 16.57
CA ASP A 730 5.96 32.68 17.62
C ASP A 730 4.87 31.73 18.18
N TRP A 731 4.80 30.48 17.68
CA TRP A 731 3.82 29.52 18.19
C TRP A 731 4.19 29.09 19.62
N GLN A 732 3.31 29.35 20.56
CA GLN A 732 3.49 29.04 21.98
C GLN A 732 2.24 28.36 22.56
N VAL A 733 2.46 27.42 23.45
CA VAL A 733 1.40 26.79 24.28
C VAL A 733 1.84 26.81 25.73
N GLN A 734 0.95 27.28 26.60
CA GLN A 734 1.25 27.39 28.02
C GLN A 734 1.33 26.03 28.73
N GLY A 735 2.06 26.00 29.87
CA GLY A 735 2.20 24.83 30.70
C GLY A 735 3.20 23.79 30.17
N LYS A 736 3.42 22.74 30.95
CA LYS A 736 4.31 21.63 30.58
C LYS A 736 3.63 20.64 29.61
N PRO A 737 4.37 19.99 28.71
CA PRO A 737 3.83 18.93 27.88
C PRO A 737 3.21 17.81 28.72
N PRO A 738 2.05 17.27 28.30
CA PRO A 738 1.46 16.09 28.95
C PRO A 738 2.38 14.88 28.85
N THR A 739 2.34 14.05 29.90
CA THR A 739 3.11 12.82 29.98
C THR A 739 2.19 11.62 30.23
N VAL A 740 2.49 10.49 29.65
CA VAL A 740 1.78 9.23 29.85
C VAL A 740 2.63 8.29 30.69
N LYS A 741 2.01 7.63 31.65
CA LYS A 741 2.65 6.55 32.40
C LYS A 741 2.29 5.21 31.79
N TYR A 742 3.29 4.41 31.50
CA TYR A 742 3.14 3.04 31.03
C TYR A 742 3.32 2.09 32.23
N PRO A 743 2.24 1.46 32.70
CA PRO A 743 2.36 0.43 33.73
C PRO A 743 3.19 -0.76 33.21
N ASN A 744 3.98 -1.36 34.07
CA ASN A 744 4.72 -2.56 33.70
C ASN A 744 3.73 -3.73 33.55
N VAL A 745 3.83 -4.44 32.42
CA VAL A 745 2.98 -5.59 32.09
C VAL A 745 3.83 -6.84 32.13
N GLY A 746 3.47 -7.76 33.02
CA GLY A 746 4.13 -9.06 33.13
C GLY A 746 3.76 -10.00 31.97
N MET A 747 4.61 -10.98 31.72
CA MET A 747 4.31 -12.05 30.75
C MET A 747 3.11 -12.88 31.21
N PRO A 748 2.30 -13.42 30.30
CA PRO A 748 1.28 -14.42 30.62
C PRO A 748 1.90 -15.60 31.39
N LYS A 749 1.20 -16.14 32.38
CA LYS A 749 1.67 -17.33 33.10
C LYS A 749 1.64 -18.57 32.22
N ASN A 750 0.61 -18.71 31.41
CA ASN A 750 0.36 -19.81 30.47
C ASN A 750 -0.11 -19.25 29.14
N MET A 751 -0.24 -20.13 28.12
CA MET A 751 -0.86 -19.80 26.86
C MET A 751 -2.33 -19.36 27.06
N ILE A 752 -2.70 -18.26 26.41
CA ILE A 752 -4.07 -17.73 26.39
C ILE A 752 -4.60 -17.87 24.97
N ASN A 753 -5.76 -18.50 24.80
CA ASN A 753 -6.43 -18.61 23.49
C ASN A 753 -7.75 -17.83 23.51
N VAL A 754 -7.96 -17.00 22.49
CA VAL A 754 -9.17 -16.21 22.29
C VAL A 754 -9.60 -16.33 20.83
N ASN A 755 -10.88 -16.65 20.59
CA ASN A 755 -11.39 -16.88 19.25
C ASN A 755 -12.62 -15.98 18.97
N PRO A 756 -12.41 -14.69 18.64
CA PRO A 756 -13.51 -13.82 18.24
C PRO A 756 -14.10 -14.27 16.91
N VAL A 757 -15.44 -14.31 16.85
CA VAL A 757 -16.16 -14.71 15.65
C VAL A 757 -16.38 -13.51 14.74
N VAL A 758 -15.95 -13.62 13.48
CA VAL A 758 -16.23 -12.66 12.40
C VAL A 758 -16.98 -13.41 11.29
N PRO A 759 -18.31 -13.23 11.18
CA PRO A 759 -19.15 -14.01 10.25
C PRO A 759 -18.82 -13.72 8.79
N GLY A 760 -19.07 -14.69 7.91
CA GLY A 760 -18.98 -14.53 6.45
C GLY A 760 -17.56 -14.43 5.89
N LYS A 761 -16.53 -14.77 6.66
CA LYS A 761 -15.14 -14.80 6.20
C LYS A 761 -14.75 -16.23 5.83
N PRO A 762 -14.15 -16.48 4.66
CA PRO A 762 -13.66 -17.80 4.29
C PRO A 762 -12.35 -18.16 5.00
N GLN A 763 -11.65 -17.19 5.59
CA GLN A 763 -10.37 -17.41 6.28
C GLN A 763 -10.39 -16.94 7.73
N ALA A 764 -9.43 -17.44 8.51
CA ALA A 764 -9.11 -17.00 9.85
C ALA A 764 -7.77 -16.27 9.87
N ILE A 765 -7.70 -15.19 10.63
CA ILE A 765 -6.48 -14.44 10.93
C ILE A 765 -6.04 -14.78 12.35
N THR A 766 -4.82 -15.25 12.50
CA THR A 766 -4.25 -15.59 13.80
C THR A 766 -3.12 -14.65 14.18
N TYR A 767 -3.24 -14.03 15.36
CA TYR A 767 -2.20 -13.25 16.02
C TYR A 767 -1.66 -14.02 17.21
N MET A 768 -0.32 -14.16 17.30
CA MET A 768 0.36 -14.84 18.40
C MET A 768 1.46 -13.94 18.94
N GLY A 769 1.59 -13.80 20.25
CA GLY A 769 2.69 -13.02 20.82
C GLY A 769 2.50 -12.61 22.28
N TYR A 770 3.28 -11.62 22.68
CA TYR A 770 3.37 -11.11 24.06
C TYR A 770 4.06 -9.74 24.08
N THR A 771 4.26 -9.17 25.28
CA THR A 771 5.04 -7.93 25.46
C THR A 771 6.48 -8.12 24.97
N GLY A 772 6.95 -7.20 24.12
CA GLY A 772 8.28 -7.24 23.48
C GLY A 772 9.30 -6.31 24.16
N ILE A 773 10.00 -5.56 23.34
CA ILE A 773 11.06 -4.61 23.72
C ILE A 773 10.75 -3.20 23.23
N ASN A 774 11.44 -2.19 23.74
CA ASN A 774 11.40 -0.84 23.19
C ASN A 774 12.55 -0.61 22.19
N ARG A 775 12.53 0.54 21.50
CA ARG A 775 13.54 0.89 20.48
C ARG A 775 14.96 1.11 21.06
N GLN A 776 15.07 1.48 22.34
CA GLN A 776 16.34 1.72 23.02
C GLN A 776 16.87 0.50 23.81
N ASP A 777 16.18 -0.66 23.73
CA ASP A 777 16.67 -1.91 24.34
C ASP A 777 18.04 -2.28 23.75
N LYS A 778 18.99 -2.59 24.61
CA LYS A 778 20.35 -3.00 24.21
C LYS A 778 20.38 -4.21 23.25
N ARG A 779 19.34 -5.04 23.29
CA ARG A 779 19.17 -6.23 22.43
C ARG A 779 18.50 -5.90 21.09
N PHE A 780 18.11 -4.65 20.83
CA PHE A 780 17.30 -4.28 19.67
C PHE A 780 17.89 -4.79 18.34
N TYR A 781 19.16 -4.57 18.06
CA TYR A 781 19.77 -5.00 16.79
C TYR A 781 19.85 -6.53 16.68
N ALA A 782 20.15 -7.24 17.79
CA ALA A 782 20.12 -8.70 17.83
C ALA A 782 18.69 -9.25 17.64
N ALA A 783 17.68 -8.58 18.22
CA ALA A 783 16.29 -8.93 18.05
C ALA A 783 15.81 -8.71 16.59
N MET A 784 16.29 -7.66 15.89
CA MET A 784 15.97 -7.44 14.48
C MET A 784 16.55 -8.54 13.58
N ILE A 785 17.79 -8.97 13.84
CA ILE A 785 18.41 -10.10 13.12
C ILE A 785 17.66 -11.41 13.41
N LEU A 786 17.36 -11.69 14.68
CA LEU A 786 16.55 -12.83 15.08
C LEU A 786 15.18 -12.85 14.37
N ASN A 787 14.51 -11.71 14.34
CA ASN A 787 13.22 -11.56 13.66
C ASN A 787 13.31 -11.82 12.16
N GLN A 788 14.35 -11.30 11.49
CA GLN A 788 14.56 -11.53 10.06
C GLN A 788 14.71 -13.03 9.74
N ILE A 789 15.42 -13.77 10.61
CA ILE A 789 15.59 -15.23 10.49
C ILE A 789 14.27 -15.96 10.77
N LEU A 790 13.54 -15.52 11.80
CA LEU A 790 12.35 -16.21 12.29
C LEU A 790 11.16 -16.06 11.34
N GLY A 791 10.78 -14.82 11.01
CA GLY A 791 9.57 -14.51 10.24
C GLY A 791 9.59 -13.11 9.60
N GLY A 792 10.77 -12.52 9.37
CA GLY A 792 10.88 -11.19 8.75
C GLY A 792 10.45 -11.16 7.27
N ASP A 793 10.40 -12.32 6.63
CA ASP A 793 9.98 -12.51 5.23
C ASP A 793 9.33 -13.89 5.08
N THR A 794 8.17 -13.97 4.42
CA THR A 794 7.43 -15.24 4.29
C THR A 794 8.08 -16.23 3.32
N LEU A 795 8.97 -15.79 2.41
CA LEU A 795 9.61 -16.65 1.41
C LEU A 795 10.97 -17.19 1.87
N SER A 796 11.63 -16.55 2.84
CA SER A 796 13.02 -16.85 3.19
C SER A 796 13.24 -17.17 4.67
N SER A 797 12.25 -16.89 5.53
CA SER A 797 12.34 -17.13 6.97
C SER A 797 12.01 -18.56 7.35
N ARG A 798 12.36 -18.95 8.59
CA ARG A 798 12.02 -20.26 9.13
C ARG A 798 10.51 -20.53 9.21
N LEU A 799 9.73 -19.53 9.63
CA LEU A 799 8.27 -19.64 9.69
C LEU A 799 7.66 -19.82 8.29
N GLY A 800 8.12 -19.04 7.33
CA GLY A 800 7.67 -19.16 5.93
C GLY A 800 8.03 -20.53 5.34
N ALA A 801 9.27 -20.96 5.51
CA ALA A 801 9.72 -22.28 5.03
C ALA A 801 8.92 -23.44 5.61
N GLU A 802 8.59 -23.38 6.91
CA GLU A 802 7.91 -24.46 7.61
C GLU A 802 6.39 -24.46 7.37
N VAL A 803 5.73 -23.33 7.63
CA VAL A 803 4.26 -23.26 7.68
C VAL A 803 3.65 -23.04 6.30
N ARG A 804 4.33 -22.23 5.45
CA ARG A 804 3.88 -21.93 4.08
C ARG A 804 4.41 -22.97 3.08
N ASP A 805 5.74 -23.04 2.92
CA ASP A 805 6.33 -23.80 1.81
C ASP A 805 6.21 -25.30 2.01
N ARG A 806 6.55 -25.81 3.22
CA ARG A 806 6.52 -27.25 3.49
C ARG A 806 5.12 -27.78 3.77
N GLN A 807 4.31 -27.03 4.55
CA GLN A 807 3.01 -27.52 4.98
C GLN A 807 1.83 -26.97 4.19
N GLY A 808 2.00 -25.86 3.45
CA GLY A 808 0.94 -25.23 2.64
C GLY A 808 -0.26 -24.75 3.47
N LEU A 809 -0.05 -24.36 4.75
CA LEU A 809 -1.13 -24.03 5.68
C LEU A 809 -1.52 -22.54 5.63
N THR A 810 -0.70 -21.71 5.03
CA THR A 810 -0.90 -20.26 4.98
C THR A 810 -0.39 -19.68 3.66
N TYR A 811 -1.01 -18.62 3.20
CA TYR A 811 -0.46 -17.77 2.15
C TYR A 811 0.75 -16.97 2.64
N GLY A 812 0.67 -16.42 3.87
CA GLY A 812 1.74 -15.65 4.48
C GLY A 812 1.78 -15.79 5.99
N ILE A 813 2.99 -15.86 6.54
CA ILE A 813 3.26 -15.83 7.97
C ILE A 813 4.46 -14.93 8.23
N TYR A 814 4.32 -14.03 9.19
CA TYR A 814 5.31 -13.02 9.53
C TYR A 814 5.52 -12.93 11.04
N SER A 815 6.73 -12.58 11.47
CA SER A 815 6.98 -12.15 12.84
C SER A 815 7.53 -10.74 12.90
N ASN A 816 7.29 -10.04 14.01
CA ASN A 816 7.77 -8.68 14.20
C ASN A 816 7.96 -8.32 15.69
N PHE A 817 9.05 -7.61 16.01
CA PHE A 817 9.16 -6.85 17.25
C PHE A 817 8.65 -5.43 16.99
N ILE A 818 7.38 -5.18 17.36
CA ILE A 818 6.78 -3.86 17.25
C ILE A 818 7.36 -2.99 18.37
N THR A 819 8.42 -2.26 18.07
CA THR A 819 9.10 -1.40 19.04
C THR A 819 8.59 0.04 18.97
N GLY A 820 8.61 0.72 20.11
CA GLY A 820 8.28 2.13 20.22
C GLY A 820 9.20 2.82 21.23
N LYS A 821 8.85 4.01 21.67
CA LYS A 821 9.54 4.68 22.78
C LYS A 821 9.40 3.87 24.07
N ASN A 822 8.23 3.27 24.28
CA ASN A 822 7.93 2.37 25.36
C ASN A 822 7.96 0.91 24.91
N VAL A 823 7.85 -0.02 25.85
CA VAL A 823 7.81 -1.46 25.54
C VAL A 823 6.65 -1.73 24.58
N GLY A 824 6.96 -2.40 23.50
CA GLY A 824 6.01 -2.80 22.48
C GLY A 824 5.65 -4.27 22.58
N THR A 825 5.44 -4.92 21.43
CA THR A 825 4.90 -6.29 21.33
C THR A 825 5.78 -7.14 20.43
N PHE A 826 6.04 -8.39 20.78
CA PHE A 826 6.42 -9.41 19.82
C PHE A 826 5.14 -10.00 19.22
N LEU A 827 5.06 -10.08 17.93
CA LEU A 827 3.88 -10.51 17.20
C LEU A 827 4.26 -11.48 16.09
N ILE A 828 3.48 -12.55 15.96
CA ILE A 828 3.41 -13.39 14.76
C ILE A 828 1.99 -13.28 14.22
N GLU A 829 1.88 -13.08 12.93
CA GLU A 829 0.63 -12.98 12.18
C GLU A 829 0.61 -14.04 11.09
N MET A 830 -0.53 -14.70 10.89
CA MET A 830 -0.76 -15.63 9.80
C MET A 830 -2.22 -15.66 9.38
N GLN A 831 -2.42 -15.94 8.10
CA GLN A 831 -3.73 -16.08 7.46
C GLN A 831 -3.89 -17.51 6.96
N THR A 832 -4.91 -18.21 7.42
CA THR A 832 -5.12 -19.63 7.13
C THR A 832 -6.57 -19.92 6.76
N SER A 833 -6.84 -21.12 6.18
CA SER A 833 -8.18 -21.66 6.30
C SER A 833 -8.52 -21.91 7.78
N PRO A 834 -9.80 -21.85 8.19
CA PRO A 834 -10.18 -22.08 9.60
C PRO A 834 -9.78 -23.45 10.14
N GLU A 835 -9.84 -24.47 9.30
CA GLU A 835 -9.45 -25.84 9.63
C GLU A 835 -7.94 -26.03 9.80
N ASP A 836 -7.11 -25.25 9.11
CA ASP A 836 -5.65 -25.32 9.18
C ASP A 836 -5.05 -24.51 10.35
N ALA A 837 -5.80 -23.54 10.89
CA ALA A 837 -5.33 -22.66 11.96
C ALA A 837 -4.73 -23.41 13.17
N PRO A 838 -5.36 -24.45 13.73
CA PRO A 838 -4.79 -25.18 14.86
C PRO A 838 -3.44 -25.85 14.55
N LYS A 839 -3.28 -26.38 13.34
CA LYS A 839 -2.03 -27.01 12.89
C LYS A 839 -0.94 -25.97 12.67
N ALA A 840 -1.27 -24.85 12.02
CA ALA A 840 -0.35 -23.73 11.80
C ALA A 840 0.14 -23.13 13.13
N ILE A 841 -0.76 -22.92 14.10
CA ILE A 841 -0.42 -22.47 15.46
C ILE A 841 0.55 -23.45 16.15
N SER A 842 0.27 -24.75 16.08
CA SER A 842 1.12 -25.77 16.68
C SER A 842 2.52 -25.81 16.05
N SER A 843 2.60 -25.78 14.71
CA SER A 843 3.86 -25.75 13.96
C SER A 843 4.67 -24.50 14.29
N THR A 844 4.04 -23.33 14.35
CA THR A 844 4.65 -22.05 14.74
C THR A 844 5.24 -22.13 16.15
N ARG A 845 4.50 -22.64 17.13
CA ARG A 845 4.99 -22.79 18.52
C ARG A 845 6.16 -23.77 18.62
N ASN A 846 6.11 -24.87 17.90
CA ASN A 846 7.21 -25.84 17.87
C ASN A 846 8.48 -25.23 17.31
N LEU A 847 8.37 -24.43 16.25
CA LEU A 847 9.51 -23.71 15.67
C LEU A 847 10.07 -22.64 16.63
N LEU A 848 9.22 -21.89 17.31
CA LEU A 848 9.66 -20.95 18.36
C LEU A 848 10.43 -21.66 19.46
N LYS A 849 9.95 -22.84 19.90
CA LYS A 849 10.61 -23.67 20.92
C LYS A 849 11.98 -24.16 20.43
N GLN A 850 12.06 -24.61 19.18
CA GLN A 850 13.31 -25.01 18.56
C GLN A 850 14.33 -23.88 18.54
N VAL A 851 13.93 -22.68 18.04
CA VAL A 851 14.83 -21.52 17.99
C VAL A 851 15.24 -21.06 19.39
N HIS A 852 14.32 -21.05 20.35
CA HIS A 852 14.64 -20.73 21.74
C HIS A 852 15.70 -21.69 22.34
N GLN A 853 15.61 -22.98 22.07
CA GLN A 853 16.50 -24.01 22.65
C GLN A 853 17.82 -24.15 21.88
N GLN A 854 17.78 -24.18 20.56
CA GLN A 854 18.91 -24.52 19.70
C GLN A 854 19.60 -23.27 19.11
N GLY A 855 18.89 -22.09 19.09
CA GLY A 855 19.37 -20.88 18.47
C GLY A 855 19.31 -20.91 16.94
N VAL A 856 20.13 -20.06 16.35
CA VAL A 856 20.28 -19.86 14.90
C VAL A 856 21.72 -20.13 14.46
N THR A 857 21.95 -20.31 13.16
CA THR A 857 23.26 -20.65 12.60
C THR A 857 24.04 -19.38 12.18
N PRO A 858 25.38 -19.45 12.06
CA PRO A 858 26.19 -18.33 11.56
C PRO A 858 25.75 -17.82 10.17
N ILE A 859 25.38 -18.73 9.26
CA ILE A 859 24.98 -18.41 7.89
C ILE A 859 23.64 -17.64 7.88
N GLU A 860 22.69 -18.04 8.73
CA GLU A 860 21.43 -17.30 8.89
C GLU A 860 21.64 -15.88 9.40
N VAL A 861 22.55 -15.71 10.38
CA VAL A 861 22.89 -14.40 10.92
C VAL A 861 23.47 -13.49 9.84
N GLU A 862 24.44 -13.99 9.06
CA GLU A 862 25.06 -13.21 7.99
C GLU A 862 24.09 -12.89 6.84
N THR A 863 23.19 -13.82 6.51
CA THR A 863 22.11 -13.58 5.51
C THR A 863 21.13 -12.53 6.02
N ALA A 864 20.70 -12.62 7.28
CA ALA A 864 19.78 -11.66 7.88
C ALA A 864 20.40 -10.25 7.99
N LYS A 865 21.69 -10.15 8.32
CA LYS A 865 22.42 -8.88 8.31
C LYS A 865 22.39 -8.23 6.92
N ARG A 866 22.76 -8.97 5.88
CA ARG A 866 22.73 -8.47 4.49
C ARG A 866 21.36 -7.96 4.12
N ASN A 867 20.31 -8.74 4.43
CA ASN A 867 18.92 -8.36 4.18
C ASN A 867 18.55 -7.04 4.88
N LEU A 868 18.82 -6.95 6.17
CA LEU A 868 18.49 -5.74 6.95
C LEU A 868 19.26 -4.51 6.46
N ILE A 869 20.54 -4.65 6.07
CA ILE A 869 21.38 -3.57 5.56
C ILE A 869 20.86 -3.11 4.20
N SER A 870 20.61 -4.04 3.29
CA SER A 870 20.11 -3.70 1.95
C SER A 870 18.72 -3.07 2.00
N SER A 871 17.77 -3.67 2.73
CA SER A 871 16.42 -3.08 2.92
C SER A 871 16.48 -1.69 3.56
N TYR A 872 17.45 -1.48 4.47
CA TYR A 872 17.68 -0.16 5.05
C TYR A 872 18.16 0.83 4.00
N ASN A 873 19.16 0.49 3.18
CA ASN A 873 19.67 1.35 2.11
C ASN A 873 18.62 1.65 1.04
N ILE A 874 17.84 0.66 0.62
CA ILE A 874 16.69 0.85 -0.29
C ILE A 874 15.68 1.83 0.32
N SER A 875 15.33 1.67 1.60
CA SER A 875 14.39 2.56 2.28
C SER A 875 14.88 4.00 2.40
N LEU A 876 16.19 4.20 2.49
CA LEU A 876 16.80 5.54 2.52
C LEU A 876 16.94 6.17 1.12
N ALA A 877 16.78 5.41 0.05
CA ALA A 877 16.70 5.92 -1.31
C ALA A 877 15.33 6.51 -1.65
N ASN A 878 14.29 6.18 -0.86
CA ASN A 878 12.93 6.75 -1.00
C ASN A 878 12.79 7.97 -0.09
N PRO A 879 12.49 9.18 -0.62
CA PRO A 879 12.42 10.42 0.16
C PRO A 879 11.37 10.40 1.29
N GLU A 880 10.25 9.71 1.08
CA GLU A 880 9.19 9.61 2.09
C GLU A 880 9.63 8.74 3.26
N GLN A 881 10.21 7.57 2.99
CA GLN A 881 10.73 6.68 4.03
C GLN A 881 11.92 7.31 4.76
N LEU A 882 12.80 8.02 4.05
CA LEU A 882 13.93 8.75 4.64
C LEU A 882 13.44 9.84 5.60
N SER A 883 12.53 10.71 5.15
CA SER A 883 12.00 11.79 6.00
C SER A 883 11.27 11.25 7.23
N GLN A 884 10.56 10.14 7.09
CA GLN A 884 9.90 9.46 8.20
C GLN A 884 10.89 8.86 9.19
N LYS A 885 11.98 8.21 8.71
CA LYS A 885 13.04 7.71 9.61
C LYS A 885 13.70 8.83 10.39
N MET A 886 13.93 9.99 9.76
CA MET A 886 14.46 11.19 10.44
C MET A 886 13.54 11.60 11.60
N VAL A 887 12.23 11.68 11.37
CA VAL A 887 11.23 11.99 12.39
C VAL A 887 11.22 10.94 13.50
N MET A 888 11.21 9.65 13.14
CA MET A 888 11.10 8.59 14.14
C MET A 888 12.36 8.44 14.99
N ASN A 889 13.54 8.78 14.49
CA ASN A 889 14.76 8.88 15.30
C ASN A 889 14.54 9.89 16.45
N GLU A 890 13.98 11.06 16.17
CA GLU A 890 13.65 12.06 17.20
C GLU A 890 12.58 11.58 18.19
N VAL A 891 11.53 10.93 17.68
CA VAL A 891 10.43 10.39 18.52
C VAL A 891 10.97 9.36 19.51
N TYR A 892 11.88 8.51 19.06
CA TYR A 892 12.48 7.46 19.89
C TYR A 892 13.66 7.93 20.75
N GLY A 893 14.03 9.21 20.67
CA GLY A 893 15.15 9.77 21.42
C GLY A 893 16.51 9.28 20.91
N LEU A 894 16.60 8.96 19.63
CA LEU A 894 17.86 8.66 18.93
C LEU A 894 18.38 9.95 18.29
N ASN A 895 19.70 10.01 18.03
CA ASN A 895 20.22 11.10 17.23
C ASN A 895 20.21 10.78 15.74
N GLN A 896 20.42 11.78 14.88
CA GLN A 896 20.39 11.59 13.42
C GLN A 896 21.61 10.81 12.87
N GLU A 897 22.66 10.61 13.66
CA GLU A 897 23.76 9.70 13.35
C GLU A 897 23.28 8.23 13.20
N GLU A 898 22.10 7.91 13.74
CA GLU A 898 21.47 6.62 13.53
C GLU A 898 21.27 6.31 12.04
N LEU A 899 21.04 7.31 11.20
CA LEU A 899 20.96 7.13 9.74
C LEU A 899 22.23 6.53 9.13
N ARG A 900 23.41 6.78 9.75
CA ARG A 900 24.70 6.24 9.32
C ARG A 900 25.14 5.03 10.11
N SER A 901 24.89 5.04 11.42
CA SER A 901 25.43 4.03 12.35
C SER A 901 24.59 2.76 12.40
N TYR A 902 23.36 2.76 11.88
CA TYR A 902 22.49 1.58 11.87
C TYR A 902 23.18 0.37 11.22
N ILE A 903 23.80 0.58 10.06
CA ILE A 903 24.51 -0.48 9.31
C ILE A 903 25.61 -1.09 10.16
N SER A 904 26.52 -0.25 10.67
CA SER A 904 27.64 -0.74 11.50
C SER A 904 27.17 -1.42 12.78
N LYS A 905 26.07 -0.98 13.37
CA LYS A 905 25.46 -1.64 14.55
C LYS A 905 24.90 -3.02 14.21
N ILE A 906 24.30 -3.20 13.03
CA ILE A 906 23.85 -4.53 12.55
C ILE A 906 25.06 -5.41 12.26
N GLU A 907 26.09 -4.90 11.59
CA GLU A 907 27.32 -5.67 11.28
C GLU A 907 28.02 -6.19 12.53
N GLN A 908 28.09 -5.39 13.58
CA GLN A 908 28.79 -5.70 14.84
C GLN A 908 28.06 -6.76 15.70
N VAL A 909 26.81 -7.07 15.43
CA VAL A 909 26.07 -8.09 16.20
C VAL A 909 26.69 -9.47 15.96
N SER A 910 27.06 -10.15 17.03
CA SER A 910 27.60 -11.52 16.98
C SER A 910 26.50 -12.58 17.01
N LEU A 911 26.81 -13.80 16.53
CA LEU A 911 25.95 -14.98 16.66
C LEU A 911 25.53 -15.21 18.13
N ASN A 912 26.46 -15.04 19.07
CA ASN A 912 26.17 -15.22 20.49
C ASN A 912 25.10 -14.24 21.00
N GLN A 913 25.13 -12.98 20.55
CA GLN A 913 24.11 -11.99 20.91
C GLN A 913 22.75 -12.33 20.33
N VAL A 914 22.69 -12.83 19.08
CA VAL A 914 21.42 -13.29 18.48
C VAL A 914 20.86 -14.50 19.22
N ASN A 915 21.71 -15.47 19.54
CA ASN A 915 21.29 -16.67 20.30
C ASN A 915 20.91 -16.34 21.75
N GLN A 916 21.55 -15.34 22.36
CA GLN A 916 21.13 -14.82 23.67
C GLN A 916 19.75 -14.14 23.54
N ALA A 917 19.53 -13.31 22.50
CA ALA A 917 18.23 -12.71 22.25
C ALA A 917 17.13 -13.77 22.03
N ALA A 918 17.41 -14.85 21.31
CA ALA A 918 16.49 -15.96 21.12
C ALA A 918 16.05 -16.60 22.46
N ARG A 919 17.01 -16.85 23.36
CA ARG A 919 16.71 -17.40 24.71
C ARG A 919 15.96 -16.42 25.61
N GLU A 920 16.25 -15.12 25.50
CA GLU A 920 15.68 -14.11 26.39
C GLU A 920 14.35 -13.53 25.90
N LEU A 921 14.08 -13.56 24.58
CA LEU A 921 12.95 -12.87 23.98
C LEU A 921 11.89 -13.80 23.39
N LEU A 922 12.17 -15.08 23.18
CA LEU A 922 11.16 -16.02 22.67
C LEU A 922 10.56 -16.84 23.84
N HIS A 923 9.23 -16.82 23.95
CA HIS A 923 8.48 -17.45 25.04
C HIS A 923 7.33 -18.31 24.51
N PRO A 924 7.60 -19.46 23.87
CA PRO A 924 6.60 -20.28 23.17
C PRO A 924 5.46 -20.81 24.03
N ASP A 925 5.67 -20.91 25.35
CA ASP A 925 4.68 -21.43 26.31
C ASP A 925 3.91 -20.33 27.06
N LYS A 926 4.35 -19.05 26.93
CA LYS A 926 3.74 -17.87 27.57
C LYS A 926 3.21 -16.90 26.53
N ILE A 927 2.38 -17.41 25.63
CA ILE A 927 1.94 -16.70 24.43
C ILE A 927 0.43 -16.50 24.43
N VAL A 928 0.00 -15.31 24.01
CA VAL A 928 -1.39 -15.03 23.68
C VAL A 928 -1.60 -15.43 22.23
N VAL A 929 -2.66 -16.17 21.95
CA VAL A 929 -3.08 -16.60 20.61
C VAL A 929 -4.49 -16.11 20.40
N VAL A 930 -4.70 -15.32 19.37
CA VAL A 930 -6.02 -14.82 18.99
C VAL A 930 -6.28 -15.27 17.55
N THR A 931 -7.36 -16.00 17.33
CA THR A 931 -7.79 -16.42 16.00
C THR A 931 -9.16 -15.83 15.71
N ALA A 932 -9.23 -14.80 14.86
CA ALA A 932 -10.47 -14.16 14.41
C ALA A 932 -10.89 -14.74 13.05
N GLY A 933 -12.17 -15.06 12.93
CA GLY A 933 -12.69 -15.62 11.67
C GLY A 933 -14.06 -16.29 11.88
N PRO A 934 -14.48 -17.16 10.96
CA PRO A 934 -15.73 -17.89 11.11
C PRO A 934 -15.69 -18.81 12.34
N PRO A 935 -16.84 -19.25 12.87
CA PRO A 935 -16.89 -20.18 13.99
C PRO A 935 -16.17 -21.48 13.62
N ILE A 936 -15.18 -21.89 14.41
CA ILE A 936 -14.53 -23.18 14.28
C ILE A 936 -15.54 -24.23 14.80
N LEU A 937 -16.15 -24.97 13.89
CA LEU A 937 -17.03 -26.09 14.28
C LEU A 937 -16.17 -27.19 14.94
N ALA A 938 -16.33 -27.36 16.25
CA ALA A 938 -15.71 -28.47 16.95
C ALA A 938 -16.20 -29.79 16.30
N HIS A 939 -15.27 -30.56 15.73
CA HIS A 939 -15.60 -31.92 15.27
C HIS A 939 -16.19 -32.71 16.43
N LYS A 940 -17.52 -32.95 16.40
CA LYS A 940 -18.11 -33.99 17.24
C LYS A 940 -17.38 -35.28 16.91
N LYS A 941 -16.57 -35.76 17.84
CA LYS A 941 -16.09 -37.15 17.79
C LYS A 941 -17.32 -38.04 17.63
N ILE A 942 -17.52 -38.56 16.44
CA ILE A 942 -18.45 -39.67 16.22
C ILE A 942 -17.87 -40.83 17.02
N LYS A 943 -18.57 -41.19 18.11
CA LYS A 943 -18.27 -42.35 18.90
C LYS A 943 -18.59 -43.61 18.10
#